data_dff50094657bdbc65e4a17095600d042
#
_entry.id   dff50094657bdbc65e4a17095600d042
#
_cell.length_a   1.000
_cell.length_b   1.000
_cell.length_c   1.000
_cell.angle_alpha   90.00
_cell.angle_beta   90.00
_cell.angle_gamma   90.00
#
_symmetry.space_group_name_H-M   'P 1'
#
loop_
_entity.id
_entity.type
_entity.pdbx_description
1 polymer ?
#
loop_
_entity_poly.entity_id
_entity_poly.type
_entity_poly.pdbx_seq_one_letter_code
_entity_poly.pdbx_strand_id
1 'polypeptide(L)'
;MVSYPKKTSAEWFIEQLNVENAKLLAFVLVLGFIGYHGILHLRYGPDSCTWLLTSGRYKGDHEWQPYGCMLHKYSKTDARRCLRYLAFWGKYNSFAFIGDSRLEQLYEYFIGVLKTRLDMDSSYTTVDHRMPNYTYVDSKLKLSVTFIWSNDVSKTMVDQFRAWQYSDRPPSVIVASSGLQLVKNRNTTDLILEEYKRNLTQLVQPIDSLAARNTQVLWKLLESVDTAQIKDEVKISNHDIDQYNSAAMEILRHSAARVWGAARLVAAGAAGGEALSRTTLRHCAQILLNMFCNDHMNFNDGSCCAQPEPYTQLQMLTFALFLLCAVVAGLKCVWRWSQDLRQRLEGYALVGQTAGGKPPASPVAAVARLGMIMCYFYLCDRTNFFMKENKYYSEWSFWLPVGYVFALGLFFTDDSRSSRVLHRNQTDEWKGWMQLVILVYQVTGASKVLPIYMLVRALVSAYLFLTGYGHFYYTWKTGDTGLVRYFRVIFRLNFLTVVLCLTMNRPYQFYSFIPLVSFWYTLVFVIFALPPHIAQSSAHTVESKPYQYLYIALKIIGLLTIVTVLYMSEVFFQKIFVTRPWKALFVNSDDDIHQWWLRWKQDRYSMAYGIIFATAYLLAQRYNLLDDNNHSNLFTPGLSLTATLLAFIGIGSYVTFTFLCSNTFDCNEIHSYVAFLPIVSYIILRNVSGALRTKHSNLFAWFGTITLELFASQSHIWLAADTHGVLVLIPSAPILNLILTSYIFIFTAHEIHKLTSIILPYAVPDDWRLVLRNFAIFLAILVPIGIHDGMF
;
A
#
# COMPACT_ATOMS: atom_id res chain seq x y z
N MET A 1 -58.24 -8.79 14.76
CA MET A 1 -56.95 -8.44 15.35
C MET A 1 -56.00 -9.61 15.12
N VAL A 2 -55.18 -9.56 14.10
CA VAL A 2 -54.12 -10.58 13.87
C VAL A 2 -52.91 -10.17 14.71
N SER A 3 -52.67 -10.93 15.78
CA SER A 3 -51.48 -10.69 16.61
C SER A 3 -50.24 -11.16 15.84
N TYR A 4 -49.41 -10.22 15.40
CA TYR A 4 -48.08 -10.54 14.89
C TYR A 4 -47.28 -11.15 16.04
N PRO A 5 -46.58 -12.29 15.83
CA PRO A 5 -45.70 -12.84 16.83
C PRO A 5 -44.59 -11.84 17.13
N LYS A 6 -44.35 -11.54 18.40
CA LYS A 6 -43.21 -10.73 18.86
C LYS A 6 -41.94 -11.44 18.40
N LYS A 7 -41.19 -10.81 17.47
CA LYS A 7 -39.87 -11.28 17.04
C LYS A 7 -39.00 -11.47 18.26
N THR A 8 -38.23 -12.53 18.30
CA THR A 8 -37.22 -12.74 19.33
C THR A 8 -36.10 -11.70 19.17
N SER A 9 -35.41 -11.36 20.26
CA SER A 9 -34.28 -10.40 20.21
C SER A 9 -33.17 -10.85 19.25
N ALA A 10 -33.00 -12.15 19.06
CA ALA A 10 -32.08 -12.72 18.09
C ALA A 10 -32.50 -12.46 16.63
N GLU A 11 -33.80 -12.63 16.30
CA GLU A 11 -34.33 -12.33 14.97
C GLU A 11 -34.24 -10.84 14.65
N TRP A 12 -34.52 -9.98 15.63
CA TRP A 12 -34.34 -8.53 15.49
C TRP A 12 -32.88 -8.17 15.22
N PHE A 13 -31.91 -8.80 15.95
CA PHE A 13 -30.48 -8.57 15.76
C PHE A 13 -30.00 -9.03 14.37
N ILE A 14 -30.46 -10.18 13.89
CA ILE A 14 -30.13 -10.71 12.55
C ILE A 14 -30.68 -9.79 11.44
N GLU A 15 -31.88 -9.24 11.60
CA GLU A 15 -32.45 -8.26 10.66
C GLU A 15 -31.63 -6.94 10.62
N GLN A 16 -31.00 -6.56 11.74
CA GLN A 16 -30.13 -5.38 11.79
C GLN A 16 -28.77 -5.61 11.11
N LEU A 17 -28.34 -6.86 10.92
CA LEU A 17 -27.14 -7.24 10.18
C LEU A 17 -27.35 -7.12 8.66
N ASN A 18 -27.84 -5.97 8.20
CA ASN A 18 -27.98 -5.65 6.78
C ASN A 18 -26.74 -4.90 6.27
N VAL A 19 -26.40 -5.07 4.99
CA VAL A 19 -25.28 -4.40 4.31
C VAL A 19 -25.35 -2.86 4.45
N GLU A 20 -26.53 -2.26 4.43
CA GLU A 20 -26.70 -0.81 4.59
C GLU A 20 -26.38 -0.36 6.04
N ASN A 21 -26.79 -1.13 7.05
CA ASN A 21 -26.42 -0.86 8.45
C ASN A 21 -24.92 -1.06 8.70
N ALA A 22 -24.31 -2.07 8.06
CA ALA A 22 -22.86 -2.28 8.12
C ALA A 22 -22.08 -1.11 7.51
N LYS A 23 -22.55 -0.54 6.41
CA LYS A 23 -21.94 0.68 5.82
C LYS A 23 -22.11 1.90 6.73
N LEU A 24 -23.28 2.05 7.35
CA LEU A 24 -23.51 3.13 8.32
C LEU A 24 -22.56 3.00 9.50
N LEU A 25 -22.37 1.79 10.02
CA LEU A 25 -21.40 1.53 11.09
C LEU A 25 -19.95 1.86 10.63
N ALA A 26 -19.55 1.48 9.41
CA ALA A 26 -18.27 1.84 8.86
C ALA A 26 -18.07 3.36 8.77
N PHE A 27 -19.11 4.10 8.35
CA PHE A 27 -19.08 5.56 8.30
C PHE A 27 -18.95 6.20 9.69
N VAL A 28 -19.70 5.71 10.69
CA VAL A 28 -19.62 6.18 12.08
C VAL A 28 -18.23 5.91 12.66
N LEU A 29 -17.66 4.73 12.39
CA LEU A 29 -16.30 4.39 12.81
C LEU A 29 -15.26 5.36 12.19
N VAL A 30 -15.38 5.67 10.90
CA VAL A 30 -14.48 6.65 10.23
C VAL A 30 -14.56 8.00 10.91
N LEU A 31 -15.77 8.52 11.18
CA LEU A 31 -15.95 9.79 11.90
C LEU A 31 -15.37 9.74 13.32
N GLY A 32 -15.58 8.63 14.03
CA GLY A 32 -15.02 8.41 15.37
C GLY A 32 -13.50 8.43 15.36
N PHE A 33 -12.85 7.78 14.37
CA PHE A 33 -11.39 7.78 14.25
C PHE A 33 -10.84 9.15 13.82
N ILE A 34 -11.55 9.88 12.95
CA ILE A 34 -11.17 11.28 12.63
C ILE A 34 -11.20 12.13 13.91
N GLY A 35 -12.26 12.01 14.72
CA GLY A 35 -12.35 12.72 16.01
C GLY A 35 -11.23 12.31 16.98
N TYR A 36 -10.98 11.02 17.14
CA TYR A 36 -9.94 10.49 18.03
C TYR A 36 -8.54 10.99 17.64
N HIS A 37 -8.16 10.85 16.36
CA HIS A 37 -6.85 11.33 15.90
C HIS A 37 -6.75 12.84 15.91
N GLY A 38 -7.86 13.57 15.66
CA GLY A 38 -7.91 15.02 15.83
C GLY A 38 -7.56 15.45 17.26
N ILE A 39 -8.12 14.80 18.28
CA ILE A 39 -7.78 15.04 19.69
C ILE A 39 -6.32 14.69 19.98
N LEU A 40 -5.79 13.60 19.41
CA LEU A 40 -4.38 13.25 19.58
C LEU A 40 -3.46 14.34 19.01
N HIS A 41 -3.75 14.86 17.82
CA HIS A 41 -2.98 15.94 17.20
C HIS A 41 -3.05 17.26 18.01
N LEU A 42 -4.21 17.57 18.59
CA LEU A 42 -4.34 18.73 19.46
C LEU A 42 -3.52 18.58 20.76
N ARG A 43 -3.43 17.36 21.30
CA ARG A 43 -2.72 17.07 22.55
C ARG A 43 -1.20 16.92 22.38
N TYR A 44 -0.75 16.23 21.33
CA TYR A 44 0.65 15.84 21.15
C TYR A 44 1.34 16.55 19.97
N GLY A 45 0.62 17.36 19.21
CA GLY A 45 1.10 18.01 18.00
C GLY A 45 1.13 17.06 16.76
N PRO A 46 1.17 17.65 15.56
CA PRO A 46 1.16 16.90 14.30
C PRO A 46 2.56 16.45 13.82
N ASP A 47 3.63 16.78 14.56
CA ASP A 47 5.02 16.56 14.11
C ASP A 47 5.45 15.09 14.28
N SER A 48 5.58 14.40 13.16
CA SER A 48 6.03 13.01 13.12
C SER A 48 7.50 12.83 13.55
N CYS A 49 8.33 13.89 13.51
CA CYS A 49 9.69 13.85 14.03
C CYS A 49 9.72 13.72 15.56
N THR A 50 8.79 14.33 16.24
CA THR A 50 8.66 14.16 17.70
C THR A 50 8.33 12.69 18.03
N TRP A 51 7.46 12.05 17.27
CA TRP A 51 7.12 10.62 17.47
C TRP A 51 8.31 9.70 17.20
N LEU A 52 9.12 9.98 16.18
CA LEU A 52 10.35 9.24 15.88
C LEU A 52 11.32 9.21 17.06
N LEU A 53 11.46 10.37 17.75
CA LEU A 53 12.44 10.55 18.81
C LEU A 53 11.95 10.09 20.19
N THR A 54 10.63 10.03 20.42
CA THR A 54 10.08 9.81 21.77
C THR A 54 9.69 8.37 22.05
N SER A 55 9.08 7.67 21.10
CA SER A 55 8.46 6.37 21.38
C SER A 55 8.51 5.40 20.19
N GLY A 56 8.35 4.12 20.50
CA GLY A 56 8.33 3.05 19.52
C GLY A 56 8.29 1.69 20.20
N ARG A 57 8.29 0.63 19.38
CA ARG A 57 8.29 -0.76 19.86
C ARG A 57 9.06 -1.67 18.89
N TYR A 58 9.48 -2.82 19.39
CA TYR A 58 9.98 -3.86 18.52
C TYR A 58 8.82 -4.62 17.86
N LYS A 59 8.96 -4.88 16.55
CA LYS A 59 8.14 -5.83 15.79
C LYS A 59 8.99 -7.09 15.55
N GLY A 60 8.60 -8.20 16.17
CA GLY A 60 9.48 -9.38 16.28
C GLY A 60 10.75 -9.04 17.04
N ASP A 61 11.79 -9.85 16.87
CA ASP A 61 12.99 -9.77 17.69
C ASP A 61 14.00 -8.70 17.23
N HIS A 62 13.84 -8.14 16.03
CA HIS A 62 14.92 -7.37 15.41
C HIS A 62 14.52 -6.08 14.71
N GLU A 63 13.25 -5.74 14.55
CA GLU A 63 12.81 -4.55 13.80
C GLU A 63 12.21 -3.49 14.74
N TRP A 64 12.86 -2.33 14.79
CA TRP A 64 12.33 -1.19 15.52
C TRP A 64 11.28 -0.45 14.69
N GLN A 65 10.12 -0.20 15.29
CA GLN A 65 9.00 0.56 14.72
C GLN A 65 8.72 1.78 15.60
N PRO A 66 8.96 3.00 15.12
CA PRO A 66 8.54 4.22 15.80
C PRO A 66 7.03 4.27 15.94
N TYR A 67 6.56 4.98 16.96
CA TYR A 67 5.13 5.16 17.17
C TYR A 67 4.57 6.16 16.15
N GLY A 68 3.56 5.75 15.39
CA GLY A 68 2.77 6.64 14.54
C GLY A 68 3.36 7.03 13.19
N CYS A 69 4.61 6.69 12.89
CA CYS A 69 5.24 6.98 11.60
C CYS A 69 6.13 5.82 11.12
N MET A 70 6.46 5.82 9.86
CA MET A 70 7.27 4.77 9.23
C MET A 70 8.76 5.12 9.29
N LEU A 71 9.59 4.11 9.55
CA LEU A 71 11.05 4.25 9.49
C LEU A 71 11.53 3.91 8.08
N HIS A 72 12.13 4.88 7.39
CA HIS A 72 12.82 4.60 6.14
C HIS A 72 14.14 3.87 6.43
N LYS A 73 14.37 2.72 5.79
CA LYS A 73 15.59 1.92 6.01
C LYS A 73 16.70 2.41 5.09
N TYR A 74 17.56 3.28 5.62
CA TYR A 74 18.71 3.77 4.89
C TYR A 74 19.76 2.67 4.69
N SER A 75 19.99 2.32 3.43
CA SER A 75 21.19 1.60 3.04
C SER A 75 22.39 2.56 3.01
N LYS A 76 23.60 2.03 2.91
CA LYS A 76 24.82 2.84 2.74
C LYS A 76 24.75 3.76 1.52
N THR A 77 24.21 3.26 0.41
CA THR A 77 24.03 4.01 -0.83
C THR A 77 23.01 5.12 -0.67
N ASP A 78 21.89 4.86 0.00
CA ASP A 78 20.81 5.84 0.21
C ASP A 78 21.26 6.95 1.16
N ALA A 79 21.95 6.62 2.26
CA ALA A 79 22.51 7.59 3.18
C ALA A 79 23.50 8.54 2.48
N ARG A 80 24.41 7.98 1.68
CA ARG A 80 25.36 8.80 0.90
C ARG A 80 24.66 9.60 -0.21
N ARG A 81 23.60 9.08 -0.82
CA ARG A 81 22.77 9.81 -1.80
C ARG A 81 22.11 11.03 -1.16
N CYS A 82 21.52 10.88 0.02
CA CYS A 82 20.96 11.98 0.80
C CYS A 82 22.01 13.08 1.06
N LEU A 83 23.15 12.72 1.65
CA LEU A 83 24.20 13.68 1.99
C LEU A 83 24.78 14.38 0.75
N ARG A 84 24.91 13.68 -0.37
CA ARG A 84 25.33 14.25 -1.66
C ARG A 84 24.32 15.25 -2.20
N TYR A 85 23.04 14.92 -2.10
CA TYR A 85 21.95 15.80 -2.52
C TYR A 85 21.97 17.11 -1.71
N LEU A 86 22.09 17.03 -0.39
CA LEU A 86 22.20 18.20 0.47
C LEU A 86 23.46 19.04 0.16
N ALA A 87 24.60 18.37 -0.08
CA ALA A 87 25.85 19.04 -0.48
C ALA A 87 25.74 19.77 -1.83
N PHE A 88 24.98 19.21 -2.78
CA PHE A 88 24.69 19.83 -4.07
C PHE A 88 23.91 21.14 -3.91
N TRP A 89 22.93 21.18 -3.02
CA TRP A 89 22.18 22.39 -2.69
C TRP A 89 22.91 23.34 -1.75
N GLY A 90 24.22 23.16 -1.57
CA GLY A 90 25.06 24.08 -0.82
C GLY A 90 25.00 23.91 0.70
N LYS A 91 24.29 22.90 1.22
CA LYS A 91 24.26 22.62 2.65
C LYS A 91 25.55 21.90 3.09
N TYR A 92 26.07 22.27 4.27
CA TYR A 92 27.12 21.54 4.94
C TYR A 92 26.51 20.48 5.85
N ASN A 93 26.92 19.22 5.65
CA ASN A 93 26.51 18.09 6.47
C ASN A 93 27.45 17.99 7.69
N SER A 94 27.19 18.77 8.73
CA SER A 94 28.06 18.82 9.92
C SER A 94 27.35 18.21 11.13
N PHE A 95 27.90 17.10 11.64
CA PHE A 95 27.42 16.42 12.84
C PHE A 95 28.42 16.54 13.96
N ALA A 96 27.98 16.88 15.16
CA ALA A 96 28.79 16.89 16.36
C ALA A 96 28.20 15.93 17.39
N PHE A 97 29.01 15.00 17.89
CA PHE A 97 28.68 14.11 19.00
C PHE A 97 29.47 14.55 20.21
N ILE A 98 28.82 14.80 21.34
CA ILE A 98 29.48 15.20 22.59
C ILE A 98 28.96 14.37 23.75
N GLY A 99 29.81 13.58 24.37
CA GLY A 99 29.42 12.70 25.47
C GLY A 99 30.39 11.60 25.80
N ASP A 100 29.87 10.50 26.32
CA ASP A 100 30.61 9.38 26.91
C ASP A 100 30.90 8.23 25.90
N SER A 101 31.41 7.11 26.40
CA SER A 101 31.79 5.93 25.62
C SER A 101 30.65 5.31 24.80
N ARG A 102 29.38 5.43 25.23
CA ARG A 102 28.24 4.92 24.48
C ARG A 102 27.94 5.80 23.27
N LEU A 103 28.11 7.09 23.41
CA LEU A 103 27.97 8.01 22.29
C LEU A 103 29.12 7.90 21.30
N GLU A 104 30.34 7.58 21.80
CA GLU A 104 31.48 7.24 20.95
C GLU A 104 31.20 6.00 20.07
N GLN A 105 30.64 4.94 20.63
CA GLN A 105 30.21 3.75 19.88
C GLN A 105 29.19 4.11 18.78
N LEU A 106 28.23 4.99 19.07
CA LEU A 106 27.27 5.45 18.08
C LEU A 106 27.96 6.26 16.97
N TYR A 107 28.90 7.12 17.31
CA TYR A 107 29.69 7.89 16.36
C TYR A 107 30.48 6.96 15.43
N GLU A 108 31.19 5.97 15.97
CA GLU A 108 31.94 4.98 15.17
C GLU A 108 31.04 4.19 14.24
N TYR A 109 29.90 3.73 14.75
CA TYR A 109 28.91 2.99 13.95
C TYR A 109 28.35 3.87 12.83
N PHE A 110 28.01 5.14 13.13
CA PHE A 110 27.49 6.11 12.16
C PHE A 110 28.46 6.36 11.02
N ILE A 111 29.74 6.55 11.33
CA ILE A 111 30.80 6.67 10.32
C ILE A 111 30.93 5.37 9.53
N GLY A 112 30.90 4.22 10.16
CA GLY A 112 30.95 2.91 9.51
C GLY A 112 29.85 2.70 8.48
N VAL A 113 28.65 3.25 8.70
CA VAL A 113 27.56 3.25 7.72
C VAL A 113 27.88 4.15 6.52
N LEU A 114 28.60 5.25 6.72
CA LEU A 114 28.89 6.24 5.67
C LEU A 114 30.18 5.97 4.91
N LYS A 115 31.22 5.38 5.55
CA LYS A 115 32.58 5.16 5.00
C LYS A 115 32.55 4.13 3.87
N THR A 116 33.22 4.44 2.75
CA THR A 116 33.43 3.53 1.61
C THR A 116 34.77 2.81 1.72
N ARG A 117 34.91 1.61 1.16
CA ARG A 117 36.18 0.85 1.14
C ARG A 117 37.32 1.61 0.44
N LEU A 118 37.02 2.58 -0.42
CA LEU A 118 37.98 3.42 -1.17
C LEU A 118 38.45 4.64 -0.37
N ASP A 119 37.83 4.99 0.76
CA ASP A 119 38.18 6.15 1.57
C ASP A 119 39.18 5.77 2.68
N MET A 120 40.24 5.02 2.34
CA MET A 120 41.30 4.64 3.30
C MET A 120 42.16 5.82 3.74
N ASP A 121 42.10 6.98 3.05
CA ASP A 121 42.89 8.20 3.31
C ASP A 121 42.14 9.26 4.15
N SER A 122 41.14 8.88 4.93
CA SER A 122 40.47 9.84 5.83
C SER A 122 41.40 10.09 7.04
N SER A 123 41.99 11.27 7.09
CA SER A 123 42.81 11.73 8.20
C SER A 123 42.01 11.79 9.51
N TYR A 124 42.24 10.83 10.41
CA TYR A 124 41.90 10.99 11.80
C TYR A 124 42.88 12.00 12.42
N THR A 125 42.46 13.24 12.60
CA THR A 125 43.23 14.17 13.41
C THR A 125 42.89 13.96 14.87
N THR A 126 43.73 13.24 15.58
CA THR A 126 43.70 13.21 17.05
C THR A 126 44.27 14.53 17.57
N VAL A 127 43.43 15.33 18.19
CA VAL A 127 43.81 16.68 18.66
C VAL A 127 44.49 16.66 20.02
N ASP A 128 44.32 15.63 20.86
CA ASP A 128 45.04 15.51 22.14
C ASP A 128 45.01 14.02 22.64
N HIS A 129 46.14 13.51 23.11
CA HIS A 129 46.29 12.16 23.68
C HIS A 129 45.63 11.98 25.05
N ARG A 130 45.13 13.05 25.71
CA ARG A 130 44.56 12.99 27.04
C ARG A 130 43.02 12.99 27.04
N MET A 131 42.39 13.49 25.97
CA MET A 131 40.94 13.41 25.72
C MET A 131 40.73 13.19 24.22
N PRO A 132 40.22 12.02 23.78
CA PRO A 132 40.10 11.67 22.39
C PRO A 132 39.00 12.49 21.71
N ASN A 133 39.39 13.52 20.97
CA ASN A 133 38.51 14.23 20.04
C ASN A 133 38.80 13.75 18.64
N TYR A 134 37.76 13.23 17.96
CA TYR A 134 37.94 12.68 16.61
C TYR A 134 37.13 13.50 15.61
N THR A 135 37.65 13.70 14.43
CA THR A 135 36.94 14.33 13.32
C THR A 135 37.11 13.51 12.05
N TYR A 136 35.97 13.11 11.46
CA TYR A 136 35.90 12.47 10.16
C TYR A 136 35.40 13.48 9.14
N VAL A 137 36.14 13.64 8.02
CA VAL A 137 35.79 14.56 6.93
C VAL A 137 35.71 13.81 5.61
N ASP A 138 34.62 13.99 4.88
CA ASP A 138 34.43 13.53 3.49
C ASP A 138 34.11 14.75 2.61
N SER A 139 35.11 15.18 1.85
CA SER A 139 35.04 16.38 0.98
C SER A 139 33.98 16.23 -0.13
N LYS A 140 33.75 15.00 -0.66
CA LYS A 140 32.79 14.73 -1.72
C LYS A 140 31.33 14.91 -1.25
N LEU A 141 31.08 14.64 0.02
CA LEU A 141 29.77 14.78 0.66
C LEU A 141 29.64 16.11 1.42
N LYS A 142 30.70 16.96 1.45
CA LYS A 142 30.79 18.12 2.35
C LYS A 142 30.37 17.74 3.79
N LEU A 143 30.83 16.56 4.23
CA LEU A 143 30.47 15.94 5.49
C LEU A 143 31.61 16.15 6.48
N SER A 144 31.27 16.62 7.68
CA SER A 144 32.16 16.67 8.85
C SER A 144 31.42 16.02 10.03
N VAL A 145 32.00 14.99 10.61
CA VAL A 145 31.46 14.33 11.81
C VAL A 145 32.52 14.41 12.90
N THR A 146 32.21 15.14 13.95
CA THR A 146 33.15 15.39 15.08
C THR A 146 32.63 14.68 16.32
N PHE A 147 33.51 14.00 17.05
CA PHE A 147 33.25 13.49 18.37
C PHE A 147 34.07 14.24 19.41
N ILE A 148 33.42 14.66 20.49
CA ILE A 148 34.07 15.36 21.62
C ILE A 148 33.75 14.60 22.91
N TRP A 149 34.79 14.19 23.59
CA TRP A 149 34.67 13.43 24.83
C TRP A 149 34.17 14.33 25.99
N SER A 150 33.08 13.89 26.65
CA SER A 150 32.58 14.51 27.87
C SER A 150 31.92 13.49 28.77
N ASN A 151 32.51 13.15 29.89
CA ASN A 151 31.98 12.12 30.80
C ASN A 151 30.72 12.55 31.54
N ASP A 152 30.55 13.86 31.75
CA ASP A 152 29.44 14.47 32.48
C ASP A 152 29.06 15.81 31.85
N VAL A 153 28.01 16.45 32.37
CA VAL A 153 27.66 17.83 32.02
C VAL A 153 28.59 18.78 32.75
N SER A 154 29.84 18.79 32.33
CA SER A 154 30.91 19.56 32.92
C SER A 154 31.01 20.96 32.29
N LYS A 155 31.85 21.78 32.92
CA LYS A 155 32.20 23.11 32.37
C LYS A 155 32.72 23.02 30.93
N THR A 156 33.46 21.96 30.58
CA THR A 156 34.00 21.72 29.21
C THR A 156 32.87 21.55 28.19
N MET A 157 31.79 20.82 28.51
CA MET A 157 30.61 20.72 27.66
C MET A 157 29.92 22.07 27.49
N VAL A 158 29.73 22.81 28.58
CA VAL A 158 29.09 24.13 28.54
C VAL A 158 29.91 25.10 27.69
N ASP A 159 31.21 25.14 27.88
CA ASP A 159 32.11 26.00 27.11
C ASP A 159 32.14 25.61 25.61
N GLN A 160 32.01 24.32 25.28
CA GLN A 160 31.90 23.88 23.89
C GLN A 160 30.61 24.33 23.24
N PHE A 161 29.47 24.24 23.93
CA PHE A 161 28.19 24.75 23.42
C PHE A 161 28.24 26.27 23.22
N ARG A 162 28.88 27.01 24.13
CA ARG A 162 29.14 28.45 23.97
C ARG A 162 30.03 28.75 22.79
N ALA A 163 31.10 27.98 22.58
CA ALA A 163 31.97 28.11 21.43
C ALA A 163 31.18 27.93 20.10
N TRP A 164 30.30 26.93 20.01
CA TRP A 164 29.43 26.76 18.85
C TRP A 164 28.41 27.90 18.69
N GLN A 165 27.90 28.45 19.79
CA GLN A 165 26.99 29.60 19.78
C GLN A 165 27.58 30.81 19.06
N TYR A 166 28.88 31.04 19.24
CA TYR A 166 29.60 32.19 18.65
C TYR A 166 30.36 31.83 17.35
N SER A 167 30.32 30.55 16.94
CA SER A 167 30.96 30.13 15.69
C SER A 167 30.16 30.67 14.48
N ASP A 168 30.90 31.06 13.43
CA ASP A 168 30.29 31.45 12.14
C ASP A 168 29.54 30.29 11.48
N ARG A 169 29.99 29.06 11.67
CA ARG A 169 29.40 27.83 11.10
C ARG A 169 29.25 26.78 12.18
N PRO A 170 28.14 26.86 12.96
CA PRO A 170 27.83 25.82 13.94
C PRO A 170 27.49 24.47 13.25
N PRO A 171 27.61 23.35 13.95
CA PRO A 171 27.17 22.06 13.44
C PRO A 171 25.69 22.07 13.03
N SER A 172 25.33 21.34 11.98
CA SER A 172 23.92 21.20 11.57
C SER A 172 23.10 20.37 12.56
N VAL A 173 23.74 19.34 13.13
CA VAL A 173 23.14 18.47 14.14
C VAL A 173 24.15 18.26 15.27
N ILE A 174 23.71 18.47 16.51
CA ILE A 174 24.45 18.18 17.72
C ILE A 174 23.75 17.05 18.47
N VAL A 175 24.41 15.95 18.71
CA VAL A 175 23.92 14.84 19.54
C VAL A 175 24.71 14.86 20.84
N ALA A 176 24.03 15.16 21.93
CA ALA A 176 24.61 15.20 23.26
C ALA A 176 24.03 14.11 24.16
N SER A 177 24.87 13.46 24.93
CA SER A 177 24.46 12.47 25.95
C SER A 177 25.55 12.40 27.02
N SER A 178 25.17 12.47 28.28
CA SER A 178 26.14 12.42 29.37
C SER A 178 25.48 12.02 30.69
N GLY A 179 26.23 11.39 31.57
CA GLY A 179 25.79 10.96 32.89
C GLY A 179 26.06 9.51 33.28
N LEU A 180 26.45 8.66 32.32
CA LEU A 180 26.71 7.25 32.59
C LEU A 180 27.88 7.06 33.57
N GLN A 181 28.91 7.92 33.52
CA GLN A 181 30.04 7.85 34.41
C GLN A 181 29.64 8.25 35.84
N LEU A 182 28.70 9.18 36.01
CA LEU A 182 28.17 9.54 37.32
C LEU A 182 27.42 8.36 37.96
N VAL A 183 26.64 7.65 37.17
CA VAL A 183 25.97 6.40 37.60
C VAL A 183 26.98 5.30 38.00
N LYS A 184 28.10 5.16 37.28
CA LYS A 184 29.16 4.18 37.58
C LYS A 184 29.86 4.42 38.92
N ASN A 185 30.05 5.69 39.29
CA ASN A 185 30.87 6.04 40.45
C ASN A 185 30.15 5.84 41.81
N ARG A 186 28.93 5.32 41.84
CA ARG A 186 28.15 4.91 43.02
C ARG A 186 27.91 5.94 44.12
N ASN A 187 28.35 7.14 43.98
CA ASN A 187 28.08 8.22 44.89
C ASN A 187 26.92 9.11 44.42
N THR A 188 25.83 8.49 43.98
CA THR A 188 24.58 9.23 43.65
C THR A 188 24.00 9.81 44.95
N THR A 189 24.66 10.82 45.48
CA THR A 189 24.10 11.68 46.52
C THR A 189 23.22 12.70 45.80
N ASP A 190 22.15 13.12 46.46
CA ASP A 190 21.26 14.22 45.97
C ASP A 190 22.06 15.48 45.51
N LEU A 191 23.22 15.70 46.09
CA LEU A 191 24.13 16.77 45.74
C LEU A 191 24.69 16.66 44.31
N ILE A 192 25.03 15.46 43.85
CA ILE A 192 25.58 15.25 42.48
C ILE A 192 24.47 15.36 41.44
N LEU A 193 23.26 14.91 41.77
CA LEU A 193 22.09 15.08 40.92
C LEU A 193 21.70 16.56 40.76
N GLU A 194 21.77 17.35 41.86
CA GLU A 194 21.51 18.78 41.84
C GLU A 194 22.62 19.55 41.10
N GLU A 195 23.87 19.12 41.19
CA GLU A 195 24.95 19.68 40.38
C GLU A 195 24.75 19.39 38.89
N TYR A 196 24.36 18.15 38.52
CA TYR A 196 23.98 17.79 37.16
C TYR A 196 22.84 18.67 36.62
N LYS A 197 21.76 18.87 37.41
CA LYS A 197 20.65 19.73 37.06
C LYS A 197 21.10 21.20 36.84
N ARG A 198 21.93 21.71 37.70
CA ARG A 198 22.46 23.08 37.60
C ARG A 198 23.30 23.27 36.34
N ASN A 199 24.18 22.32 36.05
CA ASN A 199 25.03 22.37 34.85
C ASN A 199 24.19 22.23 33.58
N LEU A 200 23.19 21.34 33.56
CA LEU A 200 22.29 21.19 32.43
C LEU A 200 21.44 22.44 32.17
N THR A 201 21.02 23.16 33.25
CA THR A 201 20.31 24.46 33.12
C THR A 201 21.17 25.52 32.42
N GLN A 202 22.51 25.50 32.61
CA GLN A 202 23.42 26.41 31.92
C GLN A 202 23.51 26.12 30.38
N LEU A 203 23.15 24.94 29.91
CA LEU A 203 23.11 24.59 28.49
C LEU A 203 21.85 25.11 27.80
N VAL A 204 20.77 25.44 28.50
CA VAL A 204 19.49 25.81 27.88
C VAL A 204 19.65 27.03 26.97
N GLN A 205 20.27 28.10 27.47
CA GLN A 205 20.45 29.33 26.69
C GLN A 205 21.33 29.13 25.41
N PRO A 206 22.48 28.50 25.47
CA PRO A 206 23.27 28.16 24.28
C PRO A 206 22.49 27.29 23.28
N ILE A 207 21.72 26.28 23.75
CA ILE A 207 20.89 25.40 22.92
C ILE A 207 19.83 26.24 22.18
N ASP A 208 19.09 27.08 22.87
CA ASP A 208 18.04 27.91 22.26
C ASP A 208 18.62 28.88 21.21
N SER A 209 19.79 29.44 21.49
CA SER A 209 20.51 30.29 20.53
C SER A 209 20.98 29.53 19.29
N LEU A 210 21.46 28.28 19.45
CA LEU A 210 21.85 27.41 18.34
C LEU A 210 20.63 26.97 17.51
N ALA A 211 19.52 26.65 18.16
CA ALA A 211 18.28 26.30 17.49
C ALA A 211 17.73 27.46 16.64
N ALA A 212 17.84 28.69 17.12
CA ALA A 212 17.49 29.90 16.36
C ALA A 212 18.35 30.06 15.08
N ARG A 213 19.53 29.44 15.01
CA ARG A 213 20.44 29.41 13.86
C ARG A 213 20.29 28.11 13.01
N ASN A 214 19.15 27.41 13.12
CA ASN A 214 18.83 26.17 12.43
C ASN A 214 19.76 24.98 12.77
N THR A 215 20.43 24.98 13.93
CA THR A 215 21.13 23.83 14.45
C THR A 215 20.14 22.93 15.19
N GLN A 216 20.07 21.65 14.83
CA GLN A 216 19.23 20.69 15.56
C GLN A 216 20.02 20.13 16.74
N VAL A 217 19.57 20.37 17.95
CA VAL A 217 20.19 19.82 19.17
C VAL A 217 19.36 18.65 19.68
N LEU A 218 19.96 17.46 19.73
CA LEU A 218 19.37 16.24 20.26
C LEU A 218 20.02 15.89 21.59
N TRP A 219 19.21 15.80 22.64
CA TRP A 219 19.63 15.24 23.90
C TRP A 219 19.22 13.78 23.98
N LYS A 220 20.16 12.88 23.77
CA LYS A 220 19.95 11.43 23.81
C LYS A 220 19.91 10.97 25.25
N LEU A 221 18.80 10.36 25.66
CA LEU A 221 18.67 9.80 26.99
C LEU A 221 19.59 8.58 27.17
N LEU A 222 20.05 8.37 28.41
CA LEU A 222 20.87 7.22 28.76
C LEU A 222 20.07 5.94 28.58
N GLU A 223 20.67 4.97 27.91
CA GLU A 223 20.07 3.66 27.65
C GLU A 223 20.12 2.76 28.88
N SER A 224 19.11 1.91 28.99
CA SER A 224 19.07 0.83 29.97
C SER A 224 20.19 -0.18 29.76
N VAL A 225 20.61 -0.83 30.85
CA VAL A 225 21.67 -1.85 30.86
C VAL A 225 21.08 -3.20 31.21
N ASP A 226 21.61 -4.26 30.62
CA ASP A 226 21.39 -5.61 31.07
C ASP A 226 22.36 -5.94 32.23
N THR A 227 21.83 -5.96 33.42
CA THR A 227 22.63 -6.20 34.65
C THR A 227 23.28 -7.59 34.67
N ALA A 228 22.74 -8.56 33.95
CA ALA A 228 23.35 -9.89 33.83
C ALA A 228 24.63 -9.95 33.00
N GLN A 229 24.83 -8.94 32.09
CA GLN A 229 26.01 -8.85 31.25
C GLN A 229 27.09 -7.91 31.77
N ILE A 230 26.89 -7.32 32.97
CA ILE A 230 27.83 -6.41 33.60
C ILE A 230 28.74 -7.19 34.51
N LYS A 231 30.08 -6.92 34.50
CA LYS A 231 31.02 -7.49 35.41
C LYS A 231 30.73 -7.07 36.87
N ASP A 232 30.86 -7.97 37.83
CA ASP A 232 30.48 -7.76 39.23
C ASP A 232 31.12 -6.51 39.89
N GLU A 233 32.21 -6.00 39.36
CA GLU A 233 32.90 -4.80 39.84
C GLU A 233 32.18 -3.48 39.56
N VAL A 234 31.29 -3.43 38.53
CA VAL A 234 30.61 -2.21 38.09
C VAL A 234 29.11 -2.38 38.32
N LYS A 235 28.60 -1.74 39.37
CA LYS A 235 27.16 -1.79 39.66
C LYS A 235 26.45 -0.61 39.06
N ILE A 236 25.91 -0.71 37.87
CA ILE A 236 25.04 0.27 37.25
C ILE A 236 23.59 -0.13 37.52
N SER A 237 22.80 0.77 38.10
CA SER A 237 21.38 0.54 38.32
C SER A 237 20.54 1.27 37.26
N ASN A 238 19.56 0.59 36.69
CA ASN A 238 18.60 1.20 35.77
C ASN A 238 17.76 2.27 36.51
N HIS A 239 17.56 2.13 37.81
CA HIS A 239 16.87 3.13 38.60
C HIS A 239 17.62 4.47 38.63
N ASP A 240 18.94 4.44 38.81
CA ASP A 240 19.75 5.66 38.83
C ASP A 240 19.80 6.29 37.44
N ILE A 241 19.92 5.48 36.39
CA ILE A 241 19.79 5.96 34.98
C ILE A 241 18.45 6.72 34.80
N ASP A 242 17.37 6.20 35.37
CA ASP A 242 16.04 6.83 35.25
C ASP A 242 15.94 8.16 36.00
N GLN A 243 16.65 8.33 37.11
CA GLN A 243 16.72 9.60 37.83
C GLN A 243 17.39 10.70 37.01
N TYR A 244 18.57 10.38 36.39
CA TYR A 244 19.25 11.35 35.50
C TYR A 244 18.45 11.64 34.24
N ASN A 245 17.81 10.65 33.65
CA ASN A 245 16.94 10.85 32.48
C ASN A 245 15.73 11.73 32.83
N SER A 246 15.12 11.52 33.98
CA SER A 246 13.99 12.33 34.46
C SER A 246 14.39 13.79 34.70
N ALA A 247 15.55 14.01 35.35
CA ALA A 247 16.12 15.34 35.55
C ALA A 247 16.41 16.06 34.21
N ALA A 248 16.97 15.32 33.23
CA ALA A 248 17.21 15.90 31.91
C ALA A 248 15.91 16.26 31.18
N MET A 249 14.89 15.37 31.22
CA MET A 249 13.57 15.66 30.63
C MET A 249 12.86 16.86 31.27
N GLU A 250 12.98 17.02 32.58
CA GLU A 250 12.39 18.13 33.32
C GLU A 250 13.00 19.47 32.88
N ILE A 251 14.33 19.57 32.84
CA ILE A 251 15.04 20.82 32.51
C ILE A 251 14.89 21.15 31.01
N LEU A 252 15.08 20.18 30.13
CA LEU A 252 15.07 20.40 28.70
C LEU A 252 13.65 20.53 28.09
N ARG A 253 12.60 20.26 28.87
CA ARG A 253 11.21 20.42 28.43
C ARG A 253 10.89 21.83 27.93
N HIS A 254 11.55 22.83 28.50
CA HIS A 254 11.33 24.25 28.18
C HIS A 254 12.41 24.83 27.26
N SER A 255 13.29 24.01 26.73
CA SER A 255 14.32 24.41 25.77
C SER A 255 13.98 23.96 24.35
N ALA A 256 14.70 24.50 23.37
CA ALA A 256 14.62 24.07 21.98
C ALA A 256 15.31 22.73 21.71
N ALA A 257 15.91 22.08 22.71
CA ALA A 257 16.47 20.74 22.58
C ALA A 257 15.40 19.69 22.32
N ARG A 258 15.64 18.82 21.36
CA ARG A 258 14.79 17.64 21.14
C ARG A 258 15.28 16.48 21.99
N VAL A 259 14.47 16.01 22.93
CA VAL A 259 14.81 14.86 23.78
C VAL A 259 14.65 13.58 22.99
N TRP A 260 15.74 12.81 22.89
CA TRP A 260 15.75 11.54 22.17
C TRP A 260 15.54 10.35 23.14
N GLY A 261 14.29 10.11 23.49
CA GLY A 261 13.88 9.03 24.41
C GLY A 261 13.81 7.65 23.75
N ALA A 262 13.57 7.59 22.43
CA ALA A 262 13.50 6.32 21.68
C ALA A 262 14.79 5.47 21.83
N ALA A 263 15.97 6.09 21.97
CA ALA A 263 17.23 5.40 22.16
C ALA A 263 17.22 4.46 23.38
N ARG A 264 16.60 4.89 24.48
CA ARG A 264 16.43 4.08 25.70
C ARG A 264 15.54 2.86 25.46
N LEU A 265 14.42 3.05 24.74
CA LEU A 265 13.49 1.99 24.41
C LEU A 265 14.10 0.98 23.43
N VAL A 266 14.89 1.45 22.46
CA VAL A 266 15.66 0.60 21.54
C VAL A 266 16.65 -0.26 22.31
N ALA A 267 17.34 0.30 23.29
CA ALA A 267 18.29 -0.46 24.11
C ALA A 267 17.58 -1.45 25.04
N ALA A 268 16.42 -1.13 25.58
CA ALA A 268 15.65 -2.02 26.45
C ALA A 268 15.23 -3.34 25.75
N GLY A 269 14.94 -3.29 24.44
CA GLY A 269 14.60 -4.48 23.65
C GLY A 269 15.80 -5.28 23.13
N ALA A 270 17.02 -4.72 23.16
CA ALA A 270 18.26 -5.34 22.73
C ALA A 270 19.40 -4.90 23.68
N ALA A 271 19.16 -5.03 24.98
CA ALA A 271 20.05 -4.52 26.00
C ALA A 271 21.46 -5.16 25.90
N GLY A 272 22.45 -4.28 25.91
CA GLY A 272 23.85 -4.66 26.08
C GLY A 272 24.30 -4.44 27.52
N GLY A 273 25.46 -4.92 27.88
CA GLY A 273 26.12 -4.63 29.14
C GLY A 273 26.67 -3.18 29.17
N GLU A 274 27.95 -3.03 29.38
CA GLU A 274 28.63 -1.73 29.32
C GLU A 274 28.64 -1.15 27.90
N ALA A 275 28.88 -2.00 26.89
CA ALA A 275 28.81 -1.64 25.48
C ALA A 275 27.39 -1.82 24.93
N LEU A 276 27.00 -0.95 23.98
CA LEU A 276 25.71 -1.05 23.29
C LEU A 276 25.73 -2.23 22.30
N SER A 277 24.60 -2.91 22.18
CA SER A 277 24.46 -3.96 21.17
C SER A 277 24.54 -3.37 19.74
N ARG A 278 25.06 -4.16 18.79
CA ARG A 278 25.09 -3.74 17.38
C ARG A 278 23.70 -3.43 16.82
N THR A 279 22.68 -4.10 17.32
CA THR A 279 21.28 -3.85 16.95
C THR A 279 20.83 -2.48 17.42
N THR A 280 21.12 -2.11 18.67
CA THR A 280 20.84 -0.77 19.22
C THR A 280 21.53 0.31 18.43
N LEU A 281 22.82 0.17 18.16
CA LEU A 281 23.59 1.13 17.36
C LEU A 281 23.01 1.30 15.95
N ARG A 282 22.62 0.20 15.31
CA ARG A 282 21.97 0.23 13.99
C ARG A 282 20.69 1.05 14.02
N HIS A 283 19.80 0.80 14.97
CA HIS A 283 18.52 1.50 15.04
C HIS A 283 18.69 2.98 15.41
N CYS A 284 19.60 3.31 16.32
CA CYS A 284 19.91 4.70 16.65
C CYS A 284 20.48 5.46 15.42
N ALA A 285 21.39 4.84 14.65
CA ALA A 285 21.89 5.44 13.41
C ALA A 285 20.78 5.64 12.36
N GLN A 286 19.85 4.67 12.23
CA GLN A 286 18.67 4.80 11.35
C GLN A 286 17.75 5.93 11.79
N ILE A 287 17.46 6.09 13.07
CA ILE A 287 16.67 7.19 13.62
C ILE A 287 17.31 8.52 13.28
N LEU A 288 18.62 8.66 13.48
CA LEU A 288 19.36 9.89 13.18
C LEU A 288 19.33 10.25 11.68
N LEU A 289 19.51 9.24 10.80
CA LEU A 289 19.41 9.43 9.35
C LEU A 289 18.01 9.81 8.91
N ASN A 290 16.97 9.17 9.47
CA ASN A 290 15.57 9.53 9.17
C ASN A 290 15.28 10.97 9.58
N MET A 291 15.70 11.38 10.77
CA MET A 291 15.51 12.75 11.23
C MET A 291 16.19 13.77 10.32
N PHE A 292 17.44 13.50 9.89
CA PHE A 292 18.22 14.46 9.12
C PHE A 292 17.86 14.49 7.63
N CYS A 293 17.61 13.31 7.03
CA CYS A 293 17.43 13.20 5.59
C CYS A 293 15.99 13.33 5.11
N ASN A 294 15.00 12.81 5.86
CA ASN A 294 13.63 12.72 5.36
C ASN A 294 12.97 14.09 5.13
N ASP A 295 13.37 15.11 5.89
CA ASP A 295 12.88 16.49 5.69
C ASP A 295 13.26 17.06 4.31
N HIS A 296 14.32 16.53 3.69
CA HIS A 296 14.89 17.04 2.45
C HIS A 296 14.76 16.09 1.27
N MET A 297 14.56 14.82 1.55
CA MET A 297 14.41 13.77 0.54
C MET A 297 12.96 13.40 0.40
N ASN A 298 12.38 13.63 -0.77
CA ASN A 298 11.02 13.21 -1.05
C ASN A 298 11.03 11.73 -1.49
N PHE A 299 10.85 10.83 -0.54
CA PHE A 299 10.73 9.39 -0.83
C PHE A 299 9.31 8.96 -1.17
N ASN A 300 8.31 9.84 -1.01
CA ASN A 300 6.88 9.57 -1.19
C ASN A 300 6.36 8.37 -0.40
N ASP A 301 7.10 7.93 0.61
CA ASP A 301 6.83 6.72 1.38
C ASP A 301 6.16 7.00 2.74
N GLY A 302 5.82 8.26 3.04
CA GLY A 302 5.17 8.64 4.31
C GLY A 302 6.02 8.38 5.55
N SER A 303 7.35 8.39 5.41
CA SER A 303 8.29 8.19 6.52
C SER A 303 8.25 9.35 7.53
N CYS A 304 8.73 9.05 8.74
CA CYS A 304 8.85 10.05 9.80
C CYS A 304 9.64 11.27 9.33
N CYS A 305 9.26 12.46 9.75
CA CYS A 305 9.89 13.74 9.38
C CYS A 305 9.75 14.15 7.90
N ALA A 306 9.11 13.35 7.05
CA ALA A 306 8.91 13.72 5.65
C ALA A 306 7.93 14.90 5.53
N GLN A 307 8.25 15.83 4.64
CA GLN A 307 7.36 16.95 4.31
C GLN A 307 6.17 16.45 3.50
N PRO A 308 4.95 17.00 3.72
CA PRO A 308 3.80 16.66 2.90
C PRO A 308 4.02 17.14 1.46
N GLU A 309 3.52 16.37 0.50
CA GLU A 309 3.59 16.76 -0.91
C GLU A 309 2.79 18.03 -1.20
N PRO A 310 3.27 18.92 -2.06
CA PRO A 310 2.52 20.11 -2.46
C PRO A 310 1.27 19.72 -3.26
N TYR A 311 0.20 20.48 -3.07
CA TYR A 311 -1.05 20.29 -3.81
C TYR A 311 -0.89 20.72 -5.28
N THR A 312 -1.37 19.89 -6.21
CA THR A 312 -1.46 20.25 -7.63
C THR A 312 -2.75 21.01 -7.92
N GLN A 313 -2.75 21.81 -8.98
CA GLN A 313 -3.96 22.53 -9.41
C GLN A 313 -5.07 21.55 -9.79
N LEU A 314 -4.71 20.43 -10.40
CA LEU A 314 -5.66 19.38 -10.80
C LEU A 314 -6.35 18.73 -9.59
N GLN A 315 -5.63 18.49 -8.49
CA GLN A 315 -6.22 18.03 -7.24
C GLN A 315 -7.22 19.05 -6.68
N MET A 316 -6.83 20.32 -6.62
CA MET A 316 -7.71 21.39 -6.12
C MET A 316 -8.99 21.50 -6.94
N LEU A 317 -8.88 21.45 -8.26
CA LEU A 317 -10.05 21.47 -9.16
C LEU A 317 -10.97 20.26 -8.94
N THR A 318 -10.39 19.09 -8.78
CA THR A 318 -11.15 17.84 -8.56
C THR A 318 -11.91 17.87 -7.23
N PHE A 319 -11.28 18.31 -6.15
CA PHE A 319 -11.94 18.46 -4.85
C PHE A 319 -12.99 19.61 -4.86
N ALA A 320 -12.74 20.70 -5.59
CA ALA A 320 -13.72 21.77 -5.80
C ALA A 320 -14.96 21.26 -6.53
N LEU A 321 -14.81 20.41 -7.56
CA LEU A 321 -15.92 19.75 -8.24
C LEU A 321 -16.72 18.85 -7.29
N PHE A 322 -16.06 18.06 -6.46
CA PHE A 322 -16.74 17.22 -5.45
C PHE A 322 -17.52 18.06 -4.44
N LEU A 323 -16.93 19.17 -3.98
CA LEU A 323 -17.59 20.11 -3.08
C LEU A 323 -18.83 20.74 -3.72
N LEU A 324 -18.71 21.18 -4.98
CA LEU A 324 -19.85 21.72 -5.74
C LEU A 324 -20.97 20.69 -5.84
N CYS A 325 -20.65 19.45 -6.20
CA CYS A 325 -21.62 18.37 -6.25
C CYS A 325 -22.26 18.09 -4.87
N ALA A 326 -21.50 18.16 -3.79
CA ALA A 326 -22.00 17.98 -2.43
C ALA A 326 -22.97 19.10 -2.02
N VAL A 327 -22.64 20.36 -2.33
CA VAL A 327 -23.52 21.52 -2.09
C VAL A 327 -24.83 21.39 -2.87
N VAL A 328 -24.76 21.06 -4.17
CA VAL A 328 -25.95 20.88 -5.02
C VAL A 328 -26.82 19.72 -4.51
N ALA A 329 -26.21 18.61 -4.11
CA ALA A 329 -26.92 17.47 -3.54
C ALA A 329 -27.59 17.83 -2.20
N GLY A 330 -26.88 18.56 -1.34
CA GLY A 330 -27.40 19.07 -0.08
C GLY A 330 -28.58 20.02 -0.25
N LEU A 331 -28.48 20.99 -1.13
CA LEU A 331 -29.57 21.93 -1.45
C LEU A 331 -30.80 21.19 -1.98
N LYS A 332 -30.63 20.21 -2.88
CA LYS A 332 -31.73 19.36 -3.35
C LYS A 332 -32.37 18.54 -2.22
N CYS A 333 -31.56 18.04 -1.29
CA CYS A 333 -32.06 17.30 -0.13
C CYS A 333 -32.90 18.19 0.79
N VAL A 334 -32.39 19.37 1.15
CA VAL A 334 -33.10 20.38 1.97
C VAL A 334 -34.39 20.84 1.29
N TRP A 335 -34.34 21.10 -0.02
CA TRP A 335 -35.53 21.50 -0.77
C TRP A 335 -36.62 20.41 -0.77
N ARG A 336 -36.24 19.14 -0.98
CA ARG A 336 -37.19 18.01 -0.89
C ARG A 336 -37.75 17.88 0.51
N TRP A 337 -36.91 17.97 1.54
CA TRP A 337 -37.33 17.91 2.93
C TRP A 337 -38.30 19.05 3.26
N SER A 338 -38.04 20.27 2.77
CA SER A 338 -38.95 21.41 2.95
C SER A 338 -40.32 21.21 2.26
N GLN A 339 -40.35 20.57 1.08
CA GLN A 339 -41.59 20.23 0.36
C GLN A 339 -42.39 19.15 1.13
N ASP A 340 -41.69 18.09 1.60
CA ASP A 340 -42.32 17.04 2.43
C ASP A 340 -42.89 17.63 3.73
N LEU A 341 -42.19 18.58 4.36
CA LEU A 341 -42.67 19.27 5.55
C LEU A 341 -43.87 20.12 5.26
N ARG A 342 -43.86 20.89 4.15
CA ARG A 342 -45.04 21.67 3.72
C ARG A 342 -46.25 20.79 3.45
N GLN A 343 -46.10 19.68 2.71
CA GLN A 343 -47.14 18.72 2.43
C GLN A 343 -47.75 18.12 3.71
N ARG A 344 -46.89 17.82 4.70
CA ARG A 344 -47.37 17.34 6.04
C ARG A 344 -48.09 18.41 6.83
N LEU A 345 -47.65 19.67 6.74
CA LEU A 345 -48.27 20.83 7.43
C LEU A 345 -49.60 21.24 6.76
N GLU A 346 -49.77 21.11 5.45
CA GLU A 346 -50.96 21.44 4.71
C GLU A 346 -52.07 20.36 4.82
N GLY A 347 -51.86 19.28 5.60
CA GLY A 347 -52.90 18.33 5.97
C GLY A 347 -53.38 17.41 4.86
N TYR A 348 -52.75 17.41 3.70
CA TYR A 348 -53.03 16.46 2.64
C TYR A 348 -52.48 15.09 2.99
N ALA A 349 -53.27 14.30 3.70
CA ALA A 349 -53.04 12.87 3.81
C ALA A 349 -53.18 12.26 2.41
N LEU A 350 -52.07 12.06 1.71
CA LEU A 350 -52.02 11.24 0.50
C LEU A 350 -52.31 9.78 0.90
N VAL A 351 -53.61 9.48 0.95
CA VAL A 351 -54.11 8.11 0.87
C VAL A 351 -53.76 7.63 -0.54
N GLY A 352 -52.76 6.75 -0.65
CA GLY A 352 -52.56 5.96 -1.84
C GLY A 352 -51.31 6.18 -2.67
N GLN A 353 -50.15 6.32 -2.06
CA GLN A 353 -48.88 5.98 -2.77
C GLN A 353 -48.07 5.00 -1.94
N THR A 354 -48.56 3.79 -1.83
CA THR A 354 -47.77 2.59 -1.55
C THR A 354 -47.12 2.12 -2.85
N ALA A 355 -46.20 2.89 -3.37
CA ALA A 355 -45.22 2.43 -4.34
C ALA A 355 -43.86 2.76 -3.75
N GLY A 356 -43.37 1.87 -2.88
CA GLY A 356 -42.08 1.95 -2.23
C GLY A 356 -40.90 1.76 -3.18
N GLY A 357 -40.86 2.49 -4.29
CA GLY A 357 -39.67 2.63 -5.12
C GLY A 357 -38.83 3.76 -4.55
N LYS A 358 -37.64 3.45 -3.93
CA LYS A 358 -36.66 4.47 -3.67
C LYS A 358 -36.41 5.27 -4.97
N PRO A 359 -36.50 6.61 -4.97
CA PRO A 359 -36.26 7.40 -6.18
C PRO A 359 -34.88 7.05 -6.76
N PRO A 360 -34.74 7.01 -8.09
CA PRO A 360 -33.47 6.68 -8.74
C PRO A 360 -32.37 7.59 -8.19
N ALA A 361 -31.27 6.99 -7.77
CA ALA A 361 -30.18 7.72 -7.15
C ALA A 361 -29.62 8.76 -8.14
N SER A 362 -29.67 10.04 -7.77
CA SER A 362 -29.15 11.12 -8.59
C SER A 362 -27.64 10.94 -8.82
N PRO A 363 -27.13 11.06 -10.07
CA PRO A 363 -25.70 10.97 -10.34
C PRO A 363 -24.89 12.01 -9.58
N VAL A 364 -25.43 13.21 -9.37
CA VAL A 364 -24.79 14.26 -8.56
C VAL A 364 -24.60 13.82 -7.11
N ALA A 365 -25.60 13.16 -6.52
CA ALA A 365 -25.47 12.61 -5.16
C ALA A 365 -24.46 11.46 -5.11
N ALA A 366 -24.35 10.65 -6.18
CA ALA A 366 -23.34 9.60 -6.27
C ALA A 366 -21.93 10.20 -6.34
N VAL A 367 -21.71 11.23 -7.14
CA VAL A 367 -20.42 11.94 -7.23
C VAL A 367 -20.07 12.63 -5.91
N ALA A 368 -21.04 13.24 -5.23
CA ALA A 368 -20.83 13.85 -3.89
C ALA A 368 -20.39 12.83 -2.84
N ARG A 369 -21.03 11.65 -2.80
CA ARG A 369 -20.60 10.55 -1.89
C ARG A 369 -19.22 10.04 -2.25
N LEU A 370 -18.92 9.88 -3.53
CA LEU A 370 -17.58 9.51 -3.99
C LEU A 370 -16.54 10.54 -3.53
N GLY A 371 -16.86 11.82 -3.62
CA GLY A 371 -15.99 12.90 -3.13
C GLY A 371 -15.70 12.81 -1.64
N MET A 372 -16.69 12.49 -0.80
CA MET A 372 -16.48 12.26 0.64
C MET A 372 -15.54 11.07 0.89
N ILE A 373 -15.71 9.98 0.15
CA ILE A 373 -14.82 8.82 0.22
C ILE A 373 -13.39 9.20 -0.20
N MET A 374 -13.23 10.00 -1.27
CA MET A 374 -11.92 10.46 -1.71
C MET A 374 -11.25 11.40 -0.70
N CYS A 375 -12.00 12.23 0.02
CA CYS A 375 -11.46 13.01 1.14
C CYS A 375 -10.92 12.12 2.25
N TYR A 376 -11.61 11.02 2.58
CA TYR A 376 -11.11 10.05 3.55
C TYR A 376 -9.82 9.37 3.06
N PHE A 377 -9.76 8.96 1.78
CA PHE A 377 -8.55 8.40 1.17
C PHE A 377 -7.38 9.37 1.26
N TYR A 378 -7.62 10.66 0.97
CA TYR A 378 -6.61 11.69 1.05
C TYR A 378 -6.05 11.85 2.47
N LEU A 379 -6.93 11.87 3.48
CA LEU A 379 -6.53 11.92 4.89
C LEU A 379 -5.70 10.69 5.32
N CYS A 380 -6.05 9.50 4.83
CA CYS A 380 -5.33 8.27 5.18
C CYS A 380 -3.93 8.20 4.57
N ASP A 381 -3.78 8.60 3.32
CA ASP A 381 -2.56 8.33 2.56
C ASP A 381 -1.65 9.56 2.42
N ARG A 382 -2.21 10.73 2.05
CA ARG A 382 -1.44 11.93 1.68
C ARG A 382 -1.12 12.87 2.84
N THR A 383 -1.70 12.63 3.99
CA THR A 383 -1.44 13.44 5.19
C THR A 383 -0.82 12.60 6.29
N ASN A 384 -0.20 13.25 7.27
CA ASN A 384 0.26 12.60 8.49
C ASN A 384 -0.83 12.57 9.58
N PHE A 385 -2.11 12.71 9.17
CA PHE A 385 -3.23 12.73 10.11
C PHE A 385 -3.44 11.39 10.79
N PHE A 386 -3.46 10.29 10.01
CA PHE A 386 -3.48 8.94 10.58
C PHE A 386 -2.08 8.36 10.70
N MET A 387 -1.89 7.54 11.69
CA MET A 387 -0.62 6.86 11.95
C MET A 387 -0.34 5.79 10.90
N LYS A 388 0.93 5.56 10.61
CA LYS A 388 1.40 4.59 9.63
C LYS A 388 2.52 3.74 10.23
N GLU A 389 2.55 2.46 9.93
CA GLU A 389 3.59 1.54 10.37
C GLU A 389 4.17 0.73 9.22
N ASN A 390 5.44 0.32 9.36
CA ASN A 390 6.08 -0.56 8.39
C ASN A 390 5.42 -1.95 8.39
N LYS A 391 5.38 -2.59 7.21
CA LYS A 391 4.95 -3.98 7.10
C LYS A 391 5.94 -4.90 7.79
N TYR A 392 5.43 -5.92 8.44
CA TYR A 392 6.23 -6.97 9.07
C TYR A 392 5.73 -8.34 8.63
N TYR A 393 6.62 -9.13 8.03
CA TYR A 393 6.34 -10.50 7.61
C TYR A 393 6.73 -11.50 8.69
N SER A 394 5.83 -12.42 8.98
CA SER A 394 6.11 -13.68 9.64
C SER A 394 5.27 -14.78 8.97
N GLU A 395 5.70 -16.03 9.04
CA GLU A 395 4.97 -17.14 8.43
C GLU A 395 3.53 -17.24 8.99
N TRP A 396 3.39 -17.10 10.30
CA TRP A 396 2.08 -17.11 10.95
C TRP A 396 1.19 -15.95 10.54
N SER A 397 1.76 -14.75 10.32
CA SER A 397 0.99 -13.58 9.89
C SER A 397 0.40 -13.74 8.49
N PHE A 398 0.99 -14.59 7.66
CA PHE A 398 0.49 -14.89 6.30
C PHE A 398 -0.44 -16.11 6.28
N TRP A 399 0.03 -17.28 6.77
CA TRP A 399 -0.71 -18.53 6.60
C TRP A 399 -1.96 -18.64 7.47
N LEU A 400 -1.96 -18.06 8.68
CA LEU A 400 -3.13 -18.12 9.57
C LEU A 400 -4.33 -17.35 9.00
N PRO A 401 -4.22 -16.08 8.54
CA PRO A 401 -5.33 -15.39 7.89
C PRO A 401 -5.79 -16.09 6.60
N VAL A 402 -4.87 -16.58 5.78
CA VAL A 402 -5.22 -17.33 4.55
C VAL A 402 -6.03 -18.59 4.91
N GLY A 403 -5.57 -19.38 5.86
CA GLY A 403 -6.28 -20.59 6.33
C GLY A 403 -7.66 -20.25 6.90
N TYR A 404 -7.77 -19.18 7.69
CA TYR A 404 -9.03 -18.71 8.24
C TYR A 404 -10.04 -18.29 7.15
N VAL A 405 -9.58 -17.53 6.16
CA VAL A 405 -10.42 -17.08 5.02
C VAL A 405 -10.93 -18.28 4.22
N PHE A 406 -10.07 -19.29 3.95
CA PHE A 406 -10.51 -20.51 3.26
C PHE A 406 -11.50 -21.31 4.09
N ALA A 407 -11.30 -21.45 5.39
CA ALA A 407 -12.25 -22.11 6.29
C ALA A 407 -13.62 -21.41 6.27
N LEU A 408 -13.66 -20.09 6.38
CA LEU A 408 -14.90 -19.32 6.26
C LEU A 408 -15.57 -19.55 4.88
N GLY A 409 -14.80 -19.57 3.80
CA GLY A 409 -15.34 -19.81 2.47
C GLY A 409 -16.04 -21.15 2.33
N LEU A 410 -15.55 -22.19 3.01
CA LEU A 410 -16.18 -23.51 3.03
C LEU A 410 -17.52 -23.54 3.80
N PHE A 411 -17.66 -22.72 4.83
CA PHE A 411 -18.92 -22.62 5.61
C PHE A 411 -20.07 -21.97 4.82
N PHE A 412 -19.77 -21.06 3.89
CA PHE A 412 -20.77 -20.31 3.13
C PHE A 412 -20.92 -20.87 1.70
N THR A 413 -21.14 -22.18 1.58
CA THR A 413 -21.32 -22.84 0.29
C THR A 413 -22.81 -23.04 -0.03
N ASP A 414 -23.18 -22.69 -1.27
CA ASP A 414 -24.53 -22.83 -1.81
C ASP A 414 -24.51 -23.60 -3.15
N ASP A 415 -25.69 -24.15 -3.52
CA ASP A 415 -25.86 -24.82 -4.80
C ASP A 415 -26.00 -23.80 -5.93
N SER A 416 -25.26 -24.02 -7.01
CA SER A 416 -25.31 -23.19 -8.21
C SER A 416 -26.46 -23.62 -9.12
N ARG A 417 -27.16 -22.64 -9.70
CA ARG A 417 -28.21 -22.89 -10.71
C ARG A 417 -27.67 -23.40 -12.05
N SER A 418 -26.35 -23.31 -12.27
CA SER A 418 -25.71 -23.72 -13.52
C SER A 418 -24.68 -24.80 -13.25
N SER A 419 -24.70 -25.85 -14.06
CA SER A 419 -23.73 -26.96 -14.04
C SER A 419 -22.57 -26.79 -15.03
N ARG A 420 -22.51 -25.69 -15.79
CA ARG A 420 -21.48 -25.45 -16.80
C ARG A 420 -20.10 -25.17 -16.17
N VAL A 421 -19.05 -25.52 -16.88
CA VAL A 421 -17.68 -25.17 -16.49
C VAL A 421 -17.50 -23.66 -16.56
N LEU A 422 -16.83 -23.06 -15.55
CA LEU A 422 -16.57 -21.63 -15.46
C LEU A 422 -17.83 -20.74 -15.60
N HIS A 423 -18.97 -21.18 -15.04
CA HIS A 423 -20.16 -20.32 -14.95
C HIS A 423 -19.88 -19.10 -14.06
N ARG A 424 -20.71 -18.06 -14.14
CA ARG A 424 -20.48 -16.76 -13.51
C ARG A 424 -20.18 -16.87 -12.01
N ASN A 425 -20.98 -17.63 -11.25
CA ASN A 425 -20.78 -17.75 -9.80
C ASN A 425 -19.43 -18.41 -9.48
N GLN A 426 -18.99 -19.40 -10.26
CA GLN A 426 -17.69 -20.05 -10.10
C GLN A 426 -16.53 -19.12 -10.45
N THR A 427 -16.66 -18.31 -11.50
CA THR A 427 -15.63 -17.34 -11.86
C THR A 427 -15.53 -16.19 -10.84
N ASP A 428 -16.66 -15.73 -10.28
CA ASP A 428 -16.68 -14.72 -9.25
C ASP A 428 -16.13 -15.29 -7.92
N GLU A 429 -16.49 -16.53 -7.54
CA GLU A 429 -15.86 -17.25 -6.43
C GLU A 429 -14.32 -17.29 -6.59
N TRP A 430 -13.86 -17.68 -7.76
CA TRP A 430 -12.42 -17.78 -8.03
C TRP A 430 -11.72 -16.42 -7.89
N LYS A 431 -12.24 -15.37 -8.49
CA LYS A 431 -11.71 -14.01 -8.34
C LYS A 431 -11.69 -13.57 -6.88
N GLY A 432 -12.75 -13.89 -6.12
CA GLY A 432 -12.88 -13.47 -4.73
C GLY A 432 -11.81 -14.05 -3.82
N TRP A 433 -11.60 -15.38 -3.83
CA TRP A 433 -10.58 -15.97 -2.98
C TRP A 433 -9.15 -15.57 -3.43
N MET A 434 -8.90 -15.46 -4.76
CA MET A 434 -7.62 -14.94 -5.24
C MET A 434 -7.34 -13.53 -4.70
N GLN A 435 -8.34 -12.64 -4.74
CA GLN A 435 -8.19 -11.28 -4.24
C GLN A 435 -7.89 -11.25 -2.73
N LEU A 436 -8.56 -12.08 -1.94
CA LEU A 436 -8.31 -12.16 -0.51
C LEU A 436 -6.87 -12.63 -0.20
N VAL A 437 -6.36 -13.62 -0.92
CA VAL A 437 -4.95 -14.05 -0.80
C VAL A 437 -3.99 -12.93 -1.18
N ILE A 438 -4.25 -12.21 -2.27
CA ILE A 438 -3.44 -11.06 -2.70
C ILE A 438 -3.47 -9.94 -1.63
N LEU A 439 -4.62 -9.68 -1.01
CA LEU A 439 -4.72 -8.70 0.08
C LEU A 439 -3.86 -9.11 1.29
N VAL A 440 -3.95 -10.35 1.74
CA VAL A 440 -3.10 -10.86 2.84
C VAL A 440 -1.61 -10.75 2.48
N TYR A 441 -1.24 -11.11 1.24
CA TYR A 441 0.12 -10.96 0.73
C TYR A 441 0.61 -9.51 0.80
N GLN A 442 -0.23 -8.55 0.41
CA GLN A 442 0.11 -7.13 0.40
C GLN A 442 0.29 -6.55 1.81
N VAL A 443 -0.61 -6.87 2.75
CA VAL A 443 -0.56 -6.30 4.12
C VAL A 443 0.58 -6.88 4.94
N THR A 444 0.91 -8.15 4.73
CA THR A 444 2.00 -8.81 5.45
C THR A 444 3.38 -8.52 4.87
N GLY A 445 3.45 -8.00 3.63
CA GLY A 445 4.73 -7.78 2.95
C GLY A 445 5.45 -9.08 2.57
N ALA A 446 4.69 -10.14 2.29
CA ALA A 446 5.20 -11.46 1.92
C ALA A 446 5.93 -11.50 0.57
N SER A 447 6.04 -10.37 -0.13
CA SER A 447 6.80 -10.23 -1.38
C SER A 447 8.30 -10.57 -1.27
N LYS A 448 8.82 -10.57 -0.05
CA LYS A 448 10.21 -10.95 0.23
C LYS A 448 10.47 -12.45 0.14
N VAL A 449 9.40 -13.27 0.20
CA VAL A 449 9.48 -14.74 0.15
C VAL A 449 9.18 -15.20 -1.25
N LEU A 450 10.19 -15.72 -1.96
CA LEU A 450 10.12 -16.05 -3.37
C LEU A 450 8.99 -17.04 -3.73
N PRO A 451 8.78 -18.17 -3.03
CA PRO A 451 7.67 -19.07 -3.34
C PRO A 451 6.29 -18.42 -3.24
N ILE A 452 6.06 -17.57 -2.21
CA ILE A 452 4.79 -16.86 -2.03
C ILE A 452 4.63 -15.80 -3.13
N TYR A 453 5.70 -15.10 -3.49
CA TYR A 453 5.70 -14.16 -4.61
C TYR A 453 5.27 -14.87 -5.91
N MET A 454 5.86 -16.01 -6.24
CA MET A 454 5.53 -16.77 -7.45
C MET A 454 4.09 -17.31 -7.43
N LEU A 455 3.60 -17.76 -6.26
CA LEU A 455 2.20 -18.14 -6.10
C LEU A 455 1.26 -16.98 -6.47
N VAL A 456 1.53 -15.79 -5.92
CA VAL A 456 0.71 -14.60 -6.21
C VAL A 456 0.81 -14.19 -7.69
N ARG A 457 1.97 -14.36 -8.33
CA ARG A 457 2.10 -14.16 -9.79
C ARG A 457 1.20 -15.09 -10.57
N ALA A 458 1.09 -16.37 -10.18
CA ALA A 458 0.15 -17.31 -10.81
C ALA A 458 -1.32 -16.85 -10.63
N LEU A 459 -1.68 -16.27 -9.47
CA LEU A 459 -3.02 -15.72 -9.25
C LEU A 459 -3.30 -14.51 -10.16
N VAL A 460 -2.32 -13.62 -10.35
CA VAL A 460 -2.43 -12.47 -11.29
C VAL A 460 -2.62 -12.97 -12.72
N SER A 461 -1.83 -13.98 -13.15
CA SER A 461 -2.00 -14.62 -14.46
C SER A 461 -3.38 -15.23 -14.62
N ALA A 462 -3.94 -15.83 -13.55
CA ALA A 462 -5.30 -16.39 -13.56
C ALA A 462 -6.39 -15.33 -13.77
N TYR A 463 -6.22 -14.12 -13.23
CA TYR A 463 -7.12 -12.99 -13.51
C TYR A 463 -7.14 -12.60 -14.99
N LEU A 464 -5.95 -12.52 -15.62
CA LEU A 464 -5.84 -12.21 -17.04
C LEU A 464 -6.42 -13.34 -17.89
N PHE A 465 -6.18 -14.60 -17.51
CA PHE A 465 -6.78 -15.77 -18.14
C PHE A 465 -8.31 -15.70 -18.10
N LEU A 466 -8.91 -15.46 -16.94
CA LEU A 466 -10.36 -15.31 -16.78
C LEU A 466 -10.92 -14.14 -17.60
N THR A 467 -10.18 -13.05 -17.70
CA THR A 467 -10.55 -11.90 -18.52
C THR A 467 -10.59 -12.29 -20.00
N GLY A 468 -9.56 -12.95 -20.51
CA GLY A 468 -9.50 -13.45 -21.89
C GLY A 468 -10.62 -14.46 -22.18
N TYR A 469 -10.81 -15.44 -21.30
CA TYR A 469 -11.89 -16.42 -21.39
C TYR A 469 -13.27 -15.74 -21.44
N GLY A 470 -13.55 -14.85 -20.48
CA GLY A 470 -14.88 -14.23 -20.35
C GLY A 470 -15.24 -13.32 -21.52
N HIS A 471 -14.30 -12.51 -22.00
CA HIS A 471 -14.54 -11.61 -23.13
C HIS A 471 -14.69 -12.37 -24.44
N PHE A 472 -13.86 -13.37 -24.70
CA PHE A 472 -13.98 -14.22 -25.88
C PHE A 472 -15.31 -15.01 -25.86
N TYR A 473 -15.64 -15.68 -24.77
CA TYR A 473 -16.86 -16.47 -24.64
C TYR A 473 -18.13 -15.62 -24.83
N TYR A 474 -18.13 -14.38 -24.29
CA TYR A 474 -19.24 -13.47 -24.53
C TYR A 474 -19.32 -13.01 -25.99
N THR A 475 -18.19 -12.62 -26.61
CA THR A 475 -18.16 -12.20 -28.03
C THR A 475 -18.64 -13.33 -28.92
N TRP A 476 -18.23 -14.56 -28.63
CA TRP A 476 -18.72 -15.73 -29.35
C TRP A 476 -20.24 -15.92 -29.26
N LYS A 477 -20.79 -15.77 -28.02
CA LYS A 477 -22.25 -15.95 -27.81
C LYS A 477 -23.11 -14.85 -28.40
N THR A 478 -22.71 -13.60 -28.28
CA THR A 478 -23.56 -12.44 -28.59
C THR A 478 -23.23 -11.83 -29.94
N GLY A 479 -22.02 -12.02 -30.45
CA GLY A 479 -21.50 -11.34 -31.62
C GLY A 479 -21.27 -9.84 -31.41
N ASP A 480 -21.44 -9.34 -30.19
CA ASP A 480 -21.34 -7.91 -29.89
C ASP A 480 -19.86 -7.48 -29.77
N THR A 481 -19.36 -6.83 -30.80
CA THR A 481 -18.09 -6.13 -30.90
C THR A 481 -18.28 -4.62 -30.99
N GLY A 482 -19.41 -4.10 -30.47
CA GLY A 482 -19.78 -2.69 -30.57
C GLY A 482 -18.92 -1.78 -29.67
N LEU A 483 -18.73 -0.52 -30.10
CA LEU A 483 -17.99 0.51 -29.36
C LEU A 483 -18.61 0.83 -28.00
N VAL A 484 -19.93 0.82 -27.88
CA VAL A 484 -20.62 1.09 -26.61
C VAL A 484 -20.20 0.08 -25.54
N ARG A 485 -20.11 -1.21 -25.90
CA ARG A 485 -19.63 -2.24 -25.01
C ARG A 485 -18.18 -2.04 -24.63
N TYR A 486 -17.33 -1.72 -25.61
CA TYR A 486 -15.92 -1.44 -25.36
C TYR A 486 -15.76 -0.35 -24.31
N PHE A 487 -16.39 0.80 -24.50
CA PHE A 487 -16.33 1.91 -23.57
C PHE A 487 -16.96 1.59 -22.20
N ARG A 488 -18.01 0.76 -22.14
CA ARG A 488 -18.63 0.31 -20.89
C ARG A 488 -17.65 -0.52 -20.04
N VAL A 489 -16.92 -1.41 -20.66
CA VAL A 489 -15.91 -2.23 -19.97
C VAL A 489 -14.71 -1.38 -19.56
N ILE A 490 -14.18 -0.54 -20.46
CA ILE A 490 -13.05 0.36 -20.16
C ILE A 490 -13.42 1.36 -19.06
N PHE A 491 -14.60 1.94 -19.10
CA PHE A 491 -15.07 2.82 -18.03
C PHE A 491 -15.14 2.08 -16.69
N ARG A 492 -15.73 0.89 -16.67
CA ARG A 492 -15.83 0.08 -15.46
C ARG A 492 -14.46 -0.25 -14.86
N LEU A 493 -13.48 -0.59 -15.70
CA LEU A 493 -12.12 -0.90 -15.27
C LEU A 493 -11.37 0.33 -14.74
N ASN A 494 -11.54 1.48 -15.38
CA ASN A 494 -10.65 2.63 -15.18
C ASN A 494 -11.25 3.77 -14.35
N PHE A 495 -12.58 3.83 -14.17
CA PHE A 495 -13.25 4.96 -13.50
C PHE A 495 -12.64 5.27 -12.13
N LEU A 496 -12.58 4.28 -11.24
CA LEU A 496 -12.00 4.47 -9.90
C LEU A 496 -10.53 4.87 -9.99
N THR A 497 -9.75 4.21 -10.86
CA THR A 497 -8.32 4.49 -11.02
C THR A 497 -8.09 5.92 -11.51
N VAL A 498 -8.87 6.41 -12.48
CA VAL A 498 -8.77 7.81 -12.94
C VAL A 498 -9.11 8.78 -11.81
N VAL A 499 -10.19 8.54 -11.06
CA VAL A 499 -10.53 9.37 -9.90
C VAL A 499 -9.40 9.38 -8.87
N LEU A 500 -8.78 8.23 -8.59
CA LEU A 500 -7.64 8.14 -7.67
C LEU A 500 -6.40 8.87 -8.22
N CYS A 501 -6.09 8.76 -9.51
CA CYS A 501 -5.01 9.53 -10.13
C CYS A 501 -5.21 11.04 -9.94
N LEU A 502 -6.43 11.53 -10.14
CA LEU A 502 -6.77 12.94 -10.01
C LEU A 502 -6.73 13.43 -8.56
N THR A 503 -7.15 12.61 -7.61
CA THR A 503 -7.26 12.99 -6.20
C THR A 503 -5.97 12.76 -5.41
N MET A 504 -5.25 11.66 -5.69
CA MET A 504 -4.05 11.26 -4.96
C MET A 504 -2.74 11.74 -5.63
N ASN A 505 -2.81 12.37 -6.80
CA ASN A 505 -1.64 12.78 -7.59
C ASN A 505 -0.66 11.63 -7.82
N ARG A 506 -1.21 10.48 -8.26
CA ARG A 506 -0.38 9.32 -8.61
C ARG A 506 -0.50 8.99 -10.08
N PRO A 507 0.60 8.55 -10.72
CA PRO A 507 0.56 8.17 -12.13
C PRO A 507 -0.35 6.95 -12.32
N TYR A 508 -0.95 6.85 -13.49
CA TYR A 508 -1.85 5.74 -13.83
C TYR A 508 -1.18 4.36 -13.66
N GLN A 509 0.10 4.29 -13.91
CA GLN A 509 0.92 3.07 -13.74
C GLN A 509 1.11 2.60 -12.29
N PHE A 510 0.92 3.48 -11.32
CA PHE A 510 0.96 3.10 -9.89
C PHE A 510 -0.01 1.94 -9.60
N TYR A 511 -1.14 1.91 -10.30
CA TYR A 511 -2.15 0.83 -10.20
C TYR A 511 -1.87 -0.36 -11.12
N SER A 512 -0.67 -0.62 -11.47
CA SER A 512 -0.01 -1.60 -12.33
C SER A 512 -0.89 -2.65 -13.04
N PHE A 513 -1.80 -3.32 -12.34
CA PHE A 513 -2.67 -4.36 -12.87
C PHE A 513 -3.79 -3.80 -13.77
N ILE A 514 -4.39 -2.66 -13.41
CA ILE A 514 -5.51 -2.06 -14.15
C ILE A 514 -5.06 -1.55 -15.53
N PRO A 515 -3.93 -0.81 -15.65
CA PRO A 515 -3.34 -0.50 -16.96
C PRO A 515 -3.07 -1.75 -17.80
N LEU A 516 -2.53 -2.79 -17.21
CA LEU A 516 -2.22 -4.06 -17.88
C LEU A 516 -3.47 -4.72 -18.45
N VAL A 517 -4.53 -4.88 -17.63
CA VAL A 517 -5.81 -5.45 -18.08
C VAL A 517 -6.46 -4.60 -19.16
N SER A 518 -6.42 -3.28 -19.03
CA SER A 518 -6.99 -2.35 -20.01
C SER A 518 -6.29 -2.43 -21.34
N PHE A 519 -4.95 -2.51 -21.36
CA PHE A 519 -4.14 -2.70 -22.56
C PHE A 519 -4.49 -4.03 -23.27
N TRP A 520 -4.48 -5.12 -22.52
CA TRP A 520 -4.78 -6.45 -23.06
C TRP A 520 -6.21 -6.55 -23.59
N TYR A 521 -7.18 -6.00 -22.84
CA TYR A 521 -8.58 -5.96 -23.28
C TYR A 521 -8.73 -5.18 -24.59
N THR A 522 -8.07 -4.02 -24.69
CA THR A 522 -8.08 -3.20 -25.92
C THR A 522 -7.49 -3.97 -27.10
N LEU A 523 -6.34 -4.63 -26.92
CA LEU A 523 -5.70 -5.41 -27.95
C LEU A 523 -6.59 -6.56 -28.44
N VAL A 524 -7.17 -7.32 -27.50
CA VAL A 524 -8.10 -8.42 -27.82
C VAL A 524 -9.34 -7.88 -28.53
N PHE A 525 -9.92 -6.78 -28.03
CA PHE A 525 -11.08 -6.16 -28.67
C PHE A 525 -10.79 -5.76 -30.13
N VAL A 526 -9.69 -5.10 -30.39
CA VAL A 526 -9.29 -4.68 -31.75
C VAL A 526 -9.14 -5.91 -32.67
N ILE A 527 -8.44 -6.97 -32.22
CA ILE A 527 -8.22 -8.17 -33.03
C ILE A 527 -9.55 -8.88 -33.37
N PHE A 528 -10.49 -8.94 -32.41
CA PHE A 528 -11.79 -9.59 -32.64
C PHE A 528 -12.79 -8.68 -33.37
N ALA A 529 -12.66 -7.36 -33.30
CA ALA A 529 -13.47 -6.40 -34.05
C ALA A 529 -13.08 -6.29 -35.54
N LEU A 530 -11.83 -6.61 -35.86
CA LEU A 530 -11.38 -6.62 -37.27
C LEU A 530 -12.10 -7.72 -38.07
N PRO A 531 -12.45 -7.50 -39.35
CA PRO A 531 -13.00 -8.51 -40.21
C PRO A 531 -12.03 -9.71 -40.38
N PRO A 532 -12.53 -10.92 -40.56
CA PRO A 532 -13.91 -11.40 -40.54
C PRO A 532 -14.50 -11.46 -39.12
N HIS A 533 -15.78 -11.05 -38.99
CA HIS A 533 -16.46 -11.09 -37.69
C HIS A 533 -16.84 -12.51 -37.31
N ILE A 534 -16.73 -12.83 -36.03
CA ILE A 534 -17.01 -14.13 -35.44
C ILE A 534 -18.23 -14.00 -34.54
N ALA A 535 -19.31 -14.75 -34.80
CA ALA A 535 -20.52 -14.70 -33.98
C ALA A 535 -21.29 -16.00 -33.99
N GLN A 536 -21.87 -16.35 -32.83
CA GLN A 536 -22.74 -17.51 -32.68
C GLN A 536 -24.10 -17.34 -33.37
N SER A 537 -24.59 -16.11 -33.61
CA SER A 537 -25.81 -15.92 -34.40
C SER A 537 -25.65 -16.44 -35.82
N SER A 538 -24.43 -16.59 -36.27
CA SER A 538 -24.05 -17.39 -37.43
C SER A 538 -23.98 -18.88 -37.10
N ALA A 539 -24.19 -19.34 -35.84
CA ALA A 539 -23.99 -20.74 -35.46
C ALA A 539 -25.08 -21.67 -36.03
N HIS A 540 -26.30 -21.18 -36.28
CA HIS A 540 -27.24 -21.93 -37.12
C HIS A 540 -26.76 -22.04 -38.56
N THR A 541 -25.87 -21.15 -39.01
CA THR A 541 -25.17 -21.21 -40.29
C THR A 541 -23.78 -21.85 -40.21
N VAL A 542 -23.20 -22.03 -39.00
CA VAL A 542 -21.86 -22.63 -38.75
C VAL A 542 -21.87 -24.13 -38.94
N GLU A 543 -23.00 -24.82 -38.81
CA GLU A 543 -23.12 -26.18 -39.25
C GLU A 543 -22.75 -26.34 -40.75
N SER A 544 -22.87 -25.25 -41.54
CA SER A 544 -22.54 -25.21 -42.94
C SER A 544 -21.17 -24.56 -43.27
N LYS A 545 -20.47 -23.89 -42.30
CA LYS A 545 -19.23 -23.12 -42.57
C LYS A 545 -18.11 -23.43 -41.57
N PRO A 546 -17.29 -24.45 -41.75
CA PRO A 546 -16.15 -24.76 -40.86
C PRO A 546 -15.06 -23.66 -40.83
N TYR A 547 -15.07 -22.74 -41.79
CA TYR A 547 -14.10 -21.61 -41.89
C TYR A 547 -14.06 -20.67 -40.68
N GLN A 548 -15.11 -20.63 -39.86
CA GLN A 548 -15.09 -19.75 -38.67
C GLN A 548 -14.06 -20.18 -37.63
N TYR A 549 -13.83 -21.48 -37.47
CA TYR A 549 -12.77 -21.95 -36.55
C TYR A 549 -11.38 -21.63 -37.11
N LEU A 550 -11.21 -21.61 -38.42
CA LEU A 550 -9.97 -21.18 -39.07
C LEU A 550 -9.74 -19.68 -38.79
N TYR A 551 -10.79 -18.84 -38.87
CA TYR A 551 -10.68 -17.41 -38.56
C TYR A 551 -10.32 -17.17 -37.09
N ILE A 552 -10.88 -17.94 -36.14
CA ILE A 552 -10.48 -17.91 -34.75
C ILE A 552 -9.00 -18.26 -34.60
N ALA A 553 -8.56 -19.35 -35.19
CA ALA A 553 -7.16 -19.79 -35.15
C ALA A 553 -6.21 -18.70 -35.70
N LEU A 554 -6.54 -18.10 -36.86
CA LEU A 554 -5.76 -17.03 -37.46
C LEU A 554 -5.69 -15.79 -36.53
N LYS A 555 -6.79 -15.42 -35.87
CA LYS A 555 -6.82 -14.29 -34.92
C LYS A 555 -6.00 -14.58 -33.67
N ILE A 556 -6.03 -15.80 -33.15
CA ILE A 556 -5.19 -16.24 -32.01
C ILE A 556 -3.71 -16.20 -32.41
N ILE A 557 -3.36 -16.72 -33.59
CA ILE A 557 -1.98 -16.67 -34.10
C ILE A 557 -1.54 -15.20 -34.27
N GLY A 558 -2.39 -14.36 -34.85
CA GLY A 558 -2.13 -12.91 -34.95
C GLY A 558 -1.90 -12.26 -33.61
N LEU A 559 -2.73 -12.58 -32.59
CA LEU A 559 -2.55 -12.09 -31.21
C LEU A 559 -1.20 -12.53 -30.63
N LEU A 560 -0.86 -13.83 -30.72
CA LEU A 560 0.40 -14.36 -30.23
C LEU A 560 1.60 -13.73 -30.94
N THR A 561 1.51 -13.49 -32.23
CA THR A 561 2.57 -12.84 -33.04
C THR A 561 2.78 -11.41 -32.56
N ILE A 562 1.71 -10.60 -32.43
CA ILE A 562 1.79 -9.21 -31.97
C ILE A 562 2.41 -9.14 -30.57
N VAL A 563 1.97 -10.01 -29.65
CA VAL A 563 2.49 -10.08 -28.30
C VAL A 563 3.97 -10.45 -28.29
N THR A 564 4.36 -11.47 -29.06
CA THR A 564 5.76 -11.92 -29.12
C THR A 564 6.66 -10.82 -29.68
N VAL A 565 6.24 -10.15 -30.77
CA VAL A 565 7.00 -9.03 -31.36
C VAL A 565 7.13 -7.86 -30.38
N LEU A 566 6.04 -7.49 -29.69
CA LEU A 566 6.04 -6.38 -28.72
C LEU A 566 7.03 -6.61 -27.57
N TYR A 567 7.16 -7.87 -27.11
CA TYR A 567 8.01 -8.20 -25.96
C TYR A 567 9.34 -8.88 -26.37
N MET A 568 9.62 -9.04 -27.65
CA MET A 568 10.88 -9.59 -28.13
C MET A 568 12.07 -8.70 -27.78
N SER A 569 11.87 -7.38 -27.81
CA SER A 569 12.90 -6.40 -27.49
C SER A 569 12.32 -5.25 -26.71
N GLU A 570 13.04 -4.82 -25.67
CA GLU A 570 12.74 -3.61 -24.90
C GLU A 570 12.61 -2.37 -25.77
N VAL A 571 13.43 -2.27 -26.84
CA VAL A 571 13.41 -1.14 -27.77
C VAL A 571 12.07 -0.96 -28.45
N PHE A 572 11.36 -2.03 -28.82
CA PHE A 572 10.01 -1.93 -29.38
C PHE A 572 9.02 -1.36 -28.38
N PHE A 573 9.05 -1.86 -27.15
CA PHE A 573 8.20 -1.38 -26.07
C PHE A 573 8.48 0.11 -25.78
N GLN A 574 9.75 0.48 -25.66
CA GLN A 574 10.14 1.86 -25.43
C GLN A 574 9.68 2.79 -26.56
N LYS A 575 9.88 2.43 -27.82
CA LYS A 575 9.43 3.25 -28.97
C LYS A 575 7.94 3.53 -28.96
N ILE A 576 7.11 2.57 -28.55
CA ILE A 576 5.66 2.74 -28.49
C ILE A 576 5.29 3.65 -27.31
N PHE A 577 5.82 3.38 -26.11
CA PHE A 577 5.35 4.02 -24.88
C PHE A 577 6.12 5.29 -24.48
N VAL A 578 7.28 5.58 -25.07
CA VAL A 578 7.99 6.86 -24.90
C VAL A 578 7.38 7.96 -25.73
N THR A 579 6.69 7.64 -26.83
CA THR A 579 6.06 8.65 -27.71
C THR A 579 4.87 9.31 -27.01
N ARG A 580 4.77 10.64 -27.12
CA ARG A 580 3.57 11.36 -26.70
C ARG A 580 2.38 10.97 -27.59
N PRO A 581 1.18 10.73 -27.07
CA PRO A 581 0.67 10.97 -25.72
C PRO A 581 0.85 9.80 -24.73
N TRP A 582 1.32 8.63 -25.19
CA TRP A 582 1.41 7.42 -24.38
C TRP A 582 2.36 7.56 -23.20
N LYS A 583 3.37 8.42 -23.34
CA LYS A 583 4.31 8.73 -22.26
C LYS A 583 3.60 9.19 -20.99
N ALA A 584 2.57 10.01 -21.11
CA ALA A 584 1.81 10.52 -19.97
C ALA A 584 1.02 9.43 -19.22
N LEU A 585 0.58 8.38 -19.94
CA LEU A 585 -0.15 7.26 -19.34
C LEU A 585 0.78 6.25 -18.66
N PHE A 586 2.02 6.10 -19.15
CA PHE A 586 2.88 4.96 -18.81
C PHE A 586 4.20 5.34 -18.14
N VAL A 587 4.67 6.58 -18.23
CA VAL A 587 5.98 6.98 -17.73
C VAL A 587 5.87 8.20 -16.85
N ASN A 588 6.19 8.05 -15.57
CA ASN A 588 6.52 9.18 -14.72
C ASN A 588 8.02 9.50 -14.90
N SER A 589 8.43 10.74 -14.64
CA SER A 589 9.80 11.21 -14.84
C SER A 589 10.88 10.39 -14.12
N ASP A 590 10.48 9.66 -13.08
CA ASP A 590 11.40 8.90 -12.21
C ASP A 590 11.33 7.38 -12.42
N ASP A 591 10.37 6.87 -13.23
CA ASP A 591 10.19 5.44 -13.45
C ASP A 591 10.95 4.93 -14.68
N ASP A 592 11.76 3.91 -14.47
CA ASP A 592 12.47 3.21 -15.53
C ASP A 592 11.49 2.37 -16.37
N ILE A 593 11.38 2.68 -17.66
CA ILE A 593 10.56 1.93 -18.64
C ILE A 593 10.96 0.45 -18.68
N HIS A 594 12.23 0.15 -18.41
CA HIS A 594 12.73 -1.21 -18.30
C HIS A 594 11.98 -2.03 -17.23
N GLN A 595 11.70 -1.45 -16.07
CA GLN A 595 10.93 -2.14 -15.03
C GLN A 595 9.50 -2.43 -15.46
N TRP A 596 8.86 -1.53 -16.22
CA TRP A 596 7.52 -1.73 -16.75
C TRP A 596 7.49 -2.81 -17.82
N TRP A 597 8.45 -2.80 -18.73
CA TRP A 597 8.61 -3.85 -19.71
C TRP A 597 8.77 -5.22 -19.05
N LEU A 598 9.62 -5.34 -18.02
CA LEU A 598 9.79 -6.59 -17.25
C LEU A 598 8.48 -7.03 -16.59
N ARG A 599 7.78 -6.13 -15.92
CA ARG A 599 6.52 -6.45 -15.23
C ARG A 599 5.42 -6.93 -16.18
N TRP A 600 5.28 -6.31 -17.34
CA TRP A 600 4.28 -6.69 -18.32
C TRP A 600 4.65 -7.94 -19.09
N LYS A 601 5.93 -8.16 -19.32
CA LYS A 601 6.47 -9.36 -19.98
C LYS A 601 6.10 -10.66 -19.24
N GLN A 602 6.00 -10.62 -17.91
CA GLN A 602 5.71 -11.79 -17.07
C GLN A 602 4.36 -12.44 -17.37
N ASP A 603 3.34 -11.69 -17.75
CA ASP A 603 1.97 -12.16 -17.95
C ASP A 603 1.52 -12.09 -19.43
N ARG A 604 2.46 -11.93 -20.35
CA ARG A 604 2.21 -11.65 -21.77
C ARG A 604 1.29 -12.65 -22.48
N TYR A 605 1.33 -13.90 -22.12
CA TYR A 605 0.51 -14.95 -22.76
C TYR A 605 -0.76 -15.32 -21.98
N SER A 606 -0.93 -14.86 -20.76
CA SER A 606 -2.00 -15.32 -19.85
C SER A 606 -3.39 -15.08 -20.42
N MET A 607 -3.64 -13.94 -21.07
CA MET A 607 -4.93 -13.67 -21.71
C MET A 607 -5.16 -14.53 -22.95
N ALA A 608 -4.11 -14.77 -23.75
CA ALA A 608 -4.18 -15.67 -24.90
C ALA A 608 -4.49 -17.12 -24.48
N TYR A 609 -3.90 -17.60 -23.40
CA TYR A 609 -4.25 -18.92 -22.83
C TYR A 609 -5.73 -19.02 -22.45
N GLY A 610 -6.32 -17.94 -21.90
CA GLY A 610 -7.75 -17.87 -21.62
C GLY A 610 -8.62 -18.02 -22.89
N ILE A 611 -8.23 -17.37 -23.98
CA ILE A 611 -8.93 -17.45 -25.26
C ILE A 611 -8.77 -18.84 -25.89
N ILE A 612 -7.57 -19.42 -25.86
CA ILE A 612 -7.30 -20.78 -26.35
C ILE A 612 -8.12 -21.81 -25.58
N PHE A 613 -8.15 -21.69 -24.24
CA PHE A 613 -8.97 -22.56 -23.39
C PHE A 613 -10.46 -22.42 -23.71
N ALA A 614 -10.98 -21.20 -23.89
CA ALA A 614 -12.37 -20.97 -24.26
C ALA A 614 -12.72 -21.62 -25.61
N THR A 615 -11.82 -21.52 -26.58
CA THR A 615 -11.98 -22.16 -27.90
C THR A 615 -11.99 -23.69 -27.81
N ALA A 616 -11.05 -24.25 -27.04
CA ALA A 616 -11.00 -25.71 -26.81
C ALA A 616 -12.25 -26.21 -26.06
N TYR A 617 -12.72 -25.45 -25.06
CA TYR A 617 -13.95 -25.76 -24.33
C TYR A 617 -15.20 -25.76 -25.24
N LEU A 618 -15.34 -24.75 -26.11
CA LEU A 618 -16.43 -24.68 -27.07
C LEU A 618 -16.39 -25.83 -28.09
N LEU A 619 -15.19 -26.21 -28.54
CA LEU A 619 -15.00 -27.39 -29.43
C LEU A 619 -15.39 -28.67 -28.70
N ALA A 620 -14.94 -28.84 -27.46
CA ALA A 620 -15.27 -30.04 -26.67
C ALA A 620 -16.79 -30.15 -26.39
N GLN A 621 -17.49 -29.05 -26.16
CA GLN A 621 -18.94 -29.01 -26.06
C GLN A 621 -19.62 -29.41 -27.39
N ARG A 622 -19.12 -28.90 -28.51
CA ARG A 622 -19.68 -29.22 -29.84
C ARG A 622 -19.58 -30.72 -30.17
N TYR A 623 -18.48 -31.34 -29.82
CA TYR A 623 -18.26 -32.76 -30.08
C TYR A 623 -18.81 -33.69 -28.97
N ASN A 624 -19.58 -33.14 -28.00
CA ASN A 624 -20.14 -33.84 -26.84
C ASN A 624 -19.07 -34.64 -26.05
N LEU A 625 -17.87 -34.14 -25.97
CA LEU A 625 -16.78 -34.72 -25.18
C LEU A 625 -16.91 -34.45 -23.68
N LEU A 626 -17.77 -33.51 -23.30
CA LEU A 626 -17.98 -33.06 -21.94
C LEU A 626 -19.46 -33.21 -21.57
N ASP A 627 -19.73 -33.81 -20.40
CA ASP A 627 -21.07 -33.82 -19.80
C ASP A 627 -21.19 -32.72 -18.75
N ASP A 628 -21.36 -31.48 -19.21
CA ASP A 628 -21.49 -30.28 -18.35
C ASP A 628 -22.92 -29.79 -18.16
N ASN A 629 -23.90 -30.46 -18.75
CA ASN A 629 -25.33 -30.11 -18.63
C ASN A 629 -26.01 -30.74 -17.40
N ASN A 630 -25.44 -31.84 -16.87
CA ASN A 630 -25.95 -32.60 -15.75
C ASN A 630 -25.07 -32.44 -14.50
N HIS A 631 -25.58 -32.87 -13.37
CA HIS A 631 -24.83 -32.91 -12.09
C HIS A 631 -23.84 -34.07 -12.01
N SER A 632 -23.67 -34.81 -13.09
CA SER A 632 -22.71 -35.92 -13.24
C SER A 632 -21.25 -35.44 -13.37
N ASN A 633 -20.29 -36.38 -13.30
CA ASN A 633 -18.88 -36.05 -13.54
C ASN A 633 -18.69 -35.59 -14.99
N LEU A 634 -17.71 -34.70 -15.18
CA LEU A 634 -17.44 -34.04 -16.48
C LEU A 634 -17.00 -35.04 -17.56
N PHE A 635 -16.27 -36.07 -17.14
CA PHE A 635 -15.71 -37.09 -18.03
C PHE A 635 -16.12 -38.50 -17.58
N THR A 636 -15.88 -39.50 -18.40
CA THR A 636 -15.97 -40.90 -18.02
C THR A 636 -15.04 -41.23 -16.85
N PRO A 637 -15.33 -42.24 -16.02
CA PRO A 637 -14.56 -42.50 -14.80
C PRO A 637 -13.05 -42.65 -15.01
N GLY A 638 -12.62 -43.37 -16.05
CA GLY A 638 -11.20 -43.54 -16.38
C GLY A 638 -10.54 -42.22 -16.79
N LEU A 639 -11.20 -41.45 -17.63
CA LEU A 639 -10.68 -40.12 -18.05
C LEU A 639 -10.70 -39.11 -16.91
N SER A 640 -11.69 -39.18 -16.02
CA SER A 640 -11.74 -38.32 -14.80
C SER A 640 -10.55 -38.59 -13.87
N LEU A 641 -10.18 -39.86 -13.67
CA LEU A 641 -9.02 -40.21 -12.84
C LEU A 641 -7.71 -39.71 -13.47
N THR A 642 -7.51 -39.98 -14.77
CA THR A 642 -6.30 -39.51 -15.48
C THR A 642 -6.20 -37.99 -15.50
N ALA A 643 -7.29 -37.27 -15.77
CA ALA A 643 -7.32 -35.80 -15.72
C ALA A 643 -6.99 -35.27 -14.33
N THR A 644 -7.52 -35.90 -13.27
CA THR A 644 -7.22 -35.52 -11.89
C THR A 644 -5.75 -35.74 -11.54
N LEU A 645 -5.18 -36.88 -11.92
CA LEU A 645 -3.75 -37.16 -11.69
C LEU A 645 -2.86 -36.14 -12.44
N LEU A 646 -3.15 -35.88 -13.71
CA LEU A 646 -2.43 -34.87 -14.51
C LEU A 646 -2.53 -33.46 -13.90
N ALA A 647 -3.70 -33.12 -13.35
CA ALA A 647 -3.88 -31.83 -12.68
C ALA A 647 -3.05 -31.73 -11.39
N PHE A 648 -2.95 -32.78 -10.59
CA PHE A 648 -2.06 -32.79 -9.42
C PHE A 648 -0.60 -32.69 -9.81
N ILE A 649 -0.19 -33.42 -10.87
CA ILE A 649 1.17 -33.31 -11.43
C ILE A 649 1.45 -31.89 -11.92
N GLY A 650 0.49 -31.26 -12.59
CA GLY A 650 0.62 -29.87 -13.07
C GLY A 650 0.83 -28.85 -11.93
N ILE A 651 0.02 -28.93 -10.86
CA ILE A 651 0.21 -28.09 -9.66
C ILE A 651 1.55 -28.43 -8.99
N GLY A 652 1.85 -29.71 -8.79
CA GLY A 652 3.10 -30.13 -8.17
C GLY A 652 4.33 -29.67 -8.94
N SER A 653 4.31 -29.75 -10.28
CA SER A 653 5.39 -29.25 -11.14
C SER A 653 5.59 -27.74 -11.00
N TYR A 654 4.49 -26.98 -10.94
CA TYR A 654 4.59 -25.53 -10.74
C TYR A 654 5.11 -25.18 -9.34
N VAL A 655 4.64 -25.87 -8.30
CA VAL A 655 5.15 -25.66 -6.93
C VAL A 655 6.63 -26.01 -6.85
N THR A 656 7.05 -27.14 -7.42
CA THR A 656 8.47 -27.52 -7.50
C THR A 656 9.30 -26.46 -8.22
N PHE A 657 8.80 -25.94 -9.35
CA PHE A 657 9.42 -24.83 -10.05
C PHE A 657 9.64 -23.61 -9.15
N THR A 658 8.65 -23.23 -8.30
CA THR A 658 8.79 -22.06 -7.41
C THR A 658 9.87 -22.26 -6.35
N PHE A 659 10.13 -23.48 -5.90
CA PHE A 659 11.20 -23.79 -4.93
C PHE A 659 12.57 -23.94 -5.58
N LEU A 660 12.64 -24.37 -6.83
CA LEU A 660 13.91 -24.51 -7.58
C LEU A 660 14.46 -23.18 -8.08
N CYS A 661 13.66 -22.15 -8.08
CA CYS A 661 14.08 -20.81 -8.51
C CYS A 661 15.11 -20.20 -7.54
N SER A 662 16.25 -19.76 -8.05
CA SER A 662 17.28 -19.07 -7.27
C SER A 662 17.07 -17.55 -7.23
N ASN A 663 16.60 -16.97 -8.34
CA ASN A 663 16.46 -15.52 -8.53
C ASN A 663 15.06 -15.16 -9.02
N THR A 664 14.53 -14.01 -8.60
CA THR A 664 13.24 -13.49 -9.10
C THR A 664 13.24 -13.23 -10.59
N PHE A 665 14.37 -12.84 -11.17
CA PHE A 665 14.49 -12.55 -12.60
C PHE A 665 14.30 -13.81 -13.44
N ASP A 666 15.05 -14.88 -13.17
CA ASP A 666 14.99 -16.14 -13.90
C ASP A 666 13.61 -16.81 -13.80
N CYS A 667 13.03 -16.76 -12.60
CA CYS A 667 11.69 -17.26 -12.37
C CYS A 667 10.62 -16.55 -13.19
N ASN A 668 10.70 -15.22 -13.25
CA ASN A 668 9.76 -14.39 -13.99
C ASN A 668 9.86 -14.59 -15.50
N GLU A 669 11.05 -14.87 -16.06
CA GLU A 669 11.24 -15.18 -17.46
C GLU A 669 10.48 -16.47 -17.85
N ILE A 670 10.62 -17.52 -17.06
CA ILE A 670 10.01 -18.83 -17.30
C ILE A 670 8.51 -18.80 -16.99
N HIS A 671 8.09 -17.99 -16.00
CA HIS A 671 6.70 -17.90 -15.53
C HIS A 671 5.71 -17.70 -16.67
N SER A 672 6.00 -16.80 -17.62
CA SER A 672 5.10 -16.49 -18.73
C SER A 672 4.72 -17.71 -19.59
N TYR A 673 5.58 -18.75 -19.61
CA TYR A 673 5.34 -19.98 -20.37
C TYR A 673 4.66 -21.08 -19.53
N VAL A 674 4.92 -21.14 -18.22
CA VAL A 674 4.42 -22.21 -17.35
C VAL A 674 3.16 -21.84 -16.56
N ALA A 675 2.77 -20.55 -16.55
CA ALA A 675 1.62 -20.06 -15.78
C ALA A 675 0.30 -20.76 -16.09
N PHE A 676 0.13 -21.31 -17.30
CA PHE A 676 -1.09 -22.03 -17.68
C PHE A 676 -1.25 -23.35 -16.90
N LEU A 677 -0.16 -23.99 -16.45
CA LEU A 677 -0.20 -25.28 -15.76
C LEU A 677 -1.05 -25.24 -14.48
N PRO A 678 -0.76 -24.38 -13.48
CA PRO A 678 -1.57 -24.33 -12.26
C PRO A 678 -3.00 -23.86 -12.54
N ILE A 679 -3.22 -22.98 -13.54
CA ILE A 679 -4.53 -22.44 -13.89
C ILE A 679 -5.43 -23.55 -14.46
N VAL A 680 -4.97 -24.25 -15.48
CA VAL A 680 -5.74 -25.35 -16.12
C VAL A 680 -5.95 -26.50 -15.14
N SER A 681 -4.92 -26.85 -14.35
CA SER A 681 -5.02 -27.87 -13.30
C SER A 681 -6.10 -27.53 -12.27
N TYR A 682 -6.16 -26.26 -11.81
CA TYR A 682 -7.22 -25.82 -10.90
C TYR A 682 -8.61 -25.96 -11.54
N ILE A 683 -8.76 -25.55 -12.81
CA ILE A 683 -10.04 -25.68 -13.52
C ILE A 683 -10.47 -27.15 -13.61
N ILE A 684 -9.56 -28.05 -13.94
CA ILE A 684 -9.82 -29.49 -14.01
C ILE A 684 -10.28 -29.99 -12.63
N LEU A 685 -9.50 -29.78 -11.58
CA LEU A 685 -9.83 -30.26 -10.23
C LEU A 685 -11.16 -29.72 -9.72
N ARG A 686 -11.47 -28.47 -10.05
CA ARG A 686 -12.70 -27.80 -9.62
C ARG A 686 -13.94 -28.32 -10.35
N ASN A 687 -13.79 -28.83 -11.57
CA ASN A 687 -14.91 -29.17 -12.44
C ASN A 687 -15.07 -30.67 -12.75
N VAL A 688 -14.07 -31.50 -12.49
CA VAL A 688 -14.14 -32.95 -12.76
C VAL A 688 -15.30 -33.61 -12.04
N SER A 689 -15.47 -33.30 -10.76
CA SER A 689 -16.60 -33.78 -9.95
C SER A 689 -17.83 -32.90 -10.14
N GLY A 690 -18.97 -33.52 -10.43
CA GLY A 690 -20.27 -32.85 -10.50
C GLY A 690 -20.65 -32.16 -9.19
N ALA A 691 -20.35 -32.79 -8.04
CA ALA A 691 -20.62 -32.23 -6.72
C ALA A 691 -19.81 -30.93 -6.46
N LEU A 692 -18.56 -30.87 -6.87
CA LEU A 692 -17.76 -29.66 -6.77
C LEU A 692 -18.22 -28.59 -7.76
N ARG A 693 -18.52 -28.98 -9.02
CA ARG A 693 -18.88 -28.04 -10.09
C ARG A 693 -20.17 -27.28 -9.80
N THR A 694 -21.15 -27.92 -9.14
CA THR A 694 -22.47 -27.37 -8.88
C THR A 694 -22.58 -26.59 -7.56
N LYS A 695 -21.53 -26.57 -6.77
CA LYS A 695 -21.47 -25.77 -5.53
C LYS A 695 -20.53 -24.57 -5.68
N HIS A 696 -20.84 -23.48 -5.00
CA HIS A 696 -19.96 -22.32 -4.95
C HIS A 696 -20.04 -21.65 -3.58
N SER A 697 -18.98 -20.96 -3.18
CA SER A 697 -18.95 -20.16 -1.96
C SER A 697 -19.56 -18.78 -2.21
N ASN A 698 -20.68 -18.49 -1.55
CA ASN A 698 -21.31 -17.17 -1.61
C ASN A 698 -20.40 -16.06 -1.08
N LEU A 699 -19.62 -16.36 -0.04
CA LEU A 699 -18.66 -15.40 0.52
C LEU A 699 -17.64 -14.97 -0.55
N PHE A 700 -16.99 -15.94 -1.19
CA PHE A 700 -16.01 -15.62 -2.21
C PHE A 700 -16.63 -15.01 -3.47
N ALA A 701 -17.80 -15.48 -3.87
CA ALA A 701 -18.52 -14.90 -5.01
C ALA A 701 -18.88 -13.44 -4.77
N TRP A 702 -19.30 -13.07 -3.54
CA TRP A 702 -19.56 -11.69 -3.17
C TRP A 702 -18.27 -10.82 -3.26
N PHE A 703 -17.14 -11.29 -2.71
CA PHE A 703 -15.85 -10.61 -2.87
C PHE A 703 -15.44 -10.52 -4.35
N GLY A 704 -15.76 -11.52 -5.15
CA GLY A 704 -15.52 -11.53 -6.59
C GLY A 704 -16.18 -10.39 -7.35
N THR A 705 -17.32 -9.90 -6.89
CA THR A 705 -18.04 -8.78 -7.52
C THR A 705 -17.34 -7.43 -7.31
N ILE A 706 -16.60 -7.27 -6.23
CA ILE A 706 -15.94 -6.00 -5.82
C ILE A 706 -14.41 -6.04 -5.91
N THR A 707 -13.83 -7.05 -6.57
CA THR A 707 -12.37 -7.24 -6.63
C THR A 707 -11.61 -6.05 -7.18
N LEU A 708 -12.18 -5.37 -8.17
CA LEU A 708 -11.54 -4.21 -8.81
C LEU A 708 -11.41 -3.03 -7.82
N GLU A 709 -12.48 -2.76 -7.09
CA GLU A 709 -12.53 -1.70 -6.10
C GLU A 709 -11.63 -2.03 -4.91
N LEU A 710 -11.59 -3.29 -4.46
CA LEU A 710 -10.64 -3.75 -3.44
C LEU A 710 -9.20 -3.57 -3.90
N PHE A 711 -8.88 -3.97 -5.13
CA PHE A 711 -7.53 -3.86 -5.65
C PHE A 711 -7.07 -2.40 -5.76
N ALA A 712 -7.90 -1.50 -6.27
CA ALA A 712 -7.53 -0.10 -6.45
C ALA A 712 -7.47 0.67 -5.12
N SER A 713 -8.44 0.45 -4.21
CA SER A 713 -8.54 1.23 -2.97
C SER A 713 -7.62 0.75 -1.85
N GLN A 714 -7.12 -0.50 -1.90
CA GLN A 714 -6.21 -1.03 -0.85
C GLN A 714 -4.99 -0.13 -0.61
N SER A 715 -4.48 0.49 -1.67
CA SER A 715 -3.25 1.29 -1.62
C SER A 715 -3.36 2.55 -0.77
N HIS A 716 -4.58 3.02 -0.50
CA HIS A 716 -4.82 4.32 0.13
C HIS A 716 -5.53 4.28 1.48
N ILE A 717 -6.36 3.27 1.77
CA ILE A 717 -7.16 3.20 3.01
C ILE A 717 -6.90 1.96 3.87
N TRP A 718 -6.12 1.03 3.42
CA TRP A 718 -5.76 -0.18 4.15
C TRP A 718 -4.24 -0.33 4.27
N LEU A 719 -3.55 -0.24 3.14
CA LEU A 719 -2.15 0.12 3.08
C LEU A 719 -2.03 1.65 3.14
N ALA A 720 -0.83 2.15 3.32
CA ALA A 720 -0.55 3.57 3.31
C ALA A 720 0.86 3.82 2.74
N ALA A 721 1.18 5.09 2.48
CA ALA A 721 2.49 5.49 2.02
C ALA A 721 2.91 4.73 0.74
N ASP A 722 2.10 4.87 -0.30
CA ASP A 722 2.33 4.23 -1.60
C ASP A 722 2.56 2.71 -1.52
N THR A 723 1.78 2.03 -0.67
CA THR A 723 1.87 0.59 -0.38
C THR A 723 3.08 0.14 0.45
N HIS A 724 3.93 1.03 0.91
CA HIS A 724 5.09 0.67 1.73
C HIS A 724 4.72 0.34 3.17
N GLY A 725 3.65 0.93 3.69
CA GLY A 725 3.18 0.76 5.07
C GLY A 725 1.76 0.21 5.21
N VAL A 726 1.31 0.16 6.44
CA VAL A 726 -0.04 -0.21 6.87
C VAL A 726 -0.65 0.95 7.65
N LEU A 727 -1.93 1.23 7.39
CA LEU A 727 -2.67 2.26 8.11
C LEU A 727 -2.95 1.80 9.55
N VAL A 728 -2.70 2.68 10.52
CA VAL A 728 -2.93 2.43 11.94
C VAL A 728 -3.96 3.42 12.48
N LEU A 729 -5.17 2.93 12.74
CA LEU A 729 -6.24 3.68 13.38
C LEU A 729 -6.21 3.50 14.90
N ILE A 730 -5.81 2.30 15.37
CA ILE A 730 -5.67 1.98 16.79
C ILE A 730 -4.22 1.61 17.06
N PRO A 731 -3.42 2.52 17.64
CA PRO A 731 -2.07 2.20 18.07
C PRO A 731 -2.10 1.15 19.20
N SER A 732 -1.05 0.36 19.33
CA SER A 732 -0.85 -0.66 20.37
C SER A 732 -1.66 -1.95 20.24
N ALA A 733 -2.71 -2.01 19.42
CA ALA A 733 -3.56 -3.19 19.23
C ALA A 733 -3.57 -3.65 17.74
N PRO A 734 -2.53 -4.33 17.23
CA PRO A 734 -2.38 -4.61 15.80
C PRO A 734 -3.48 -5.52 15.22
N ILE A 735 -3.97 -6.49 15.98
CA ILE A 735 -5.04 -7.39 15.53
C ILE A 735 -6.36 -6.63 15.41
N LEU A 736 -6.72 -5.85 16.45
CA LEU A 736 -7.93 -5.04 16.44
C LEU A 736 -7.87 -3.98 15.33
N ASN A 737 -6.71 -3.35 15.12
CA ASN A 737 -6.49 -2.41 14.03
C ASN A 737 -6.73 -3.08 12.68
N LEU A 738 -6.17 -4.28 12.44
CA LEU A 738 -6.34 -5.01 11.19
C LEU A 738 -7.82 -5.35 10.94
N ILE A 739 -8.55 -5.80 11.95
CA ILE A 739 -9.98 -6.12 11.83
C ILE A 739 -10.80 -4.87 11.47
N LEU A 740 -10.61 -3.76 12.18
CA LEU A 740 -11.38 -2.54 11.97
C LEU A 740 -11.01 -1.83 10.65
N THR A 741 -9.74 -1.76 10.31
CA THR A 741 -9.32 -1.21 9.01
C THR A 741 -9.83 -2.06 7.85
N SER A 742 -9.79 -3.40 7.96
CA SER A 742 -10.35 -4.30 6.95
C SER A 742 -11.86 -4.15 6.81
N TYR A 743 -12.58 -3.99 7.93
CA TYR A 743 -14.03 -3.74 7.92
C TYR A 743 -14.37 -2.45 7.15
N ILE A 744 -13.73 -1.33 7.51
CA ILE A 744 -13.94 -0.03 6.83
C ILE A 744 -13.57 -0.14 5.34
N PHE A 745 -12.44 -0.78 5.01
CA PHE A 745 -11.95 -0.96 3.66
C PHE A 745 -12.94 -1.74 2.78
N ILE A 746 -13.44 -2.89 3.24
CA ILE A 746 -14.35 -3.76 2.48
C ILE A 746 -15.66 -3.03 2.18
N PHE A 747 -16.29 -2.39 3.19
CA PHE A 747 -17.54 -1.68 2.99
C PHE A 747 -17.40 -0.40 2.17
N THR A 748 -16.25 0.28 2.25
CA THR A 748 -15.93 1.40 1.37
C THR A 748 -15.78 0.95 -0.08
N ALA A 749 -15.08 -0.15 -0.35
CA ALA A 749 -14.95 -0.73 -1.69
C ALA A 749 -16.32 -1.13 -2.26
N HIS A 750 -17.19 -1.74 -1.44
CA HIS A 750 -18.55 -2.10 -1.86
C HIS A 750 -19.41 -0.85 -2.16
N GLU A 751 -19.29 0.24 -1.39
CA GLU A 751 -19.98 1.50 -1.70
C GLU A 751 -19.49 2.12 -3.01
N ILE A 752 -18.17 2.15 -3.25
CA ILE A 752 -17.59 2.63 -4.52
C ILE A 752 -18.12 1.82 -5.70
N HIS A 753 -18.22 0.48 -5.57
CA HIS A 753 -18.81 -0.39 -6.59
C HIS A 753 -20.24 0.02 -6.95
N LYS A 754 -21.07 0.27 -5.92
CA LYS A 754 -22.45 0.74 -6.10
C LYS A 754 -22.50 2.11 -6.79
N LEU A 755 -21.68 3.07 -6.35
CA LEU A 755 -21.60 4.40 -6.95
C LEU A 755 -21.15 4.35 -8.41
N THR A 756 -20.14 3.54 -8.74
CA THR A 756 -19.71 3.31 -10.12
C THR A 756 -20.84 2.77 -10.99
N SER A 757 -21.64 1.84 -10.46
CA SER A 757 -22.77 1.28 -11.19
C SER A 757 -23.90 2.30 -11.43
N ILE A 758 -24.08 3.28 -10.53
CA ILE A 758 -25.03 4.39 -10.70
C ILE A 758 -24.54 5.39 -11.76
N ILE A 759 -23.23 5.66 -11.79
CA ILE A 759 -22.63 6.66 -12.70
C ILE A 759 -22.50 6.11 -14.13
N LEU A 760 -22.25 4.81 -14.29
CA LEU A 760 -21.98 4.16 -15.57
C LEU A 760 -23.00 4.48 -16.69
N PRO A 761 -24.34 4.42 -16.50
CA PRO A 761 -25.29 4.71 -17.57
C PRO A 761 -25.23 6.17 -18.07
N TYR A 762 -24.82 7.10 -17.21
CA TYR A 762 -24.68 8.51 -17.58
C TYR A 762 -23.37 8.79 -18.32
N ALA A 763 -22.30 8.10 -17.96
CA ALA A 763 -21.01 8.22 -18.62
C ALA A 763 -20.98 7.50 -19.98
N VAL A 764 -21.56 6.30 -20.03
CA VAL A 764 -21.60 5.44 -21.24
C VAL A 764 -23.07 5.07 -21.53
N PRO A 765 -23.84 5.97 -22.16
CA PRO A 765 -25.21 5.70 -22.63
C PRO A 765 -25.21 4.65 -23.75
N ASP A 766 -26.42 4.17 -24.12
CA ASP A 766 -26.56 3.13 -25.16
C ASP A 766 -26.31 3.64 -26.58
N ASP A 767 -26.36 4.96 -26.79
CA ASP A 767 -26.03 5.58 -28.07
C ASP A 767 -24.52 5.87 -28.19
N TRP A 768 -23.87 5.27 -29.15
CA TRP A 768 -22.42 5.43 -29.41
C TRP A 768 -22.00 6.88 -29.67
N ARG A 769 -22.87 7.71 -30.25
CA ARG A 769 -22.61 9.14 -30.53
C ARG A 769 -22.46 9.92 -29.22
N LEU A 770 -23.34 9.65 -28.26
CA LEU A 770 -23.29 10.26 -26.94
C LEU A 770 -22.07 9.80 -26.15
N VAL A 771 -21.66 8.54 -26.31
CA VAL A 771 -20.42 8.00 -25.71
C VAL A 771 -19.20 8.75 -26.23
N LEU A 772 -19.07 8.89 -27.54
CA LEU A 772 -17.96 9.64 -28.16
C LEU A 772 -17.96 11.10 -27.74
N ARG A 773 -19.13 11.74 -27.67
CA ARG A 773 -19.26 13.12 -27.16
C ARG A 773 -18.74 13.22 -25.72
N ASN A 774 -19.20 12.34 -24.80
CA ASN A 774 -18.79 12.35 -23.40
C ASN A 774 -17.27 12.11 -23.27
N PHE A 775 -16.72 11.20 -24.06
CA PHE A 775 -15.28 10.93 -24.10
C PHE A 775 -14.48 12.14 -24.63
N ALA A 776 -14.97 12.80 -25.69
CA ALA A 776 -14.35 14.02 -26.22
C ALA A 776 -14.37 15.18 -25.21
N ILE A 777 -15.47 15.35 -24.47
CA ILE A 777 -15.58 16.35 -23.38
C ILE A 777 -14.56 16.03 -22.27
N PHE A 778 -14.46 14.76 -21.86
CA PHE A 778 -13.49 14.33 -20.86
C PHE A 778 -12.05 14.66 -21.29
N LEU A 779 -11.67 14.34 -22.53
CA LEU A 779 -10.34 14.66 -23.06
C LEU A 779 -10.12 16.16 -23.18
N ALA A 780 -11.12 16.93 -23.63
CA ALA A 780 -11.03 18.38 -23.77
C ALA A 780 -10.81 19.10 -22.43
N ILE A 781 -11.23 18.52 -21.33
CA ILE A 781 -10.98 19.04 -19.97
C ILE A 781 -9.62 18.57 -19.45
N LEU A 782 -9.33 17.28 -19.58
CA LEU A 782 -8.15 16.66 -18.98
C LEU A 782 -6.84 17.08 -19.67
N VAL A 783 -6.83 17.12 -21.02
CA VAL A 783 -5.58 17.36 -21.78
C VAL A 783 -4.99 18.76 -21.53
N PRO A 784 -5.75 19.87 -21.57
CA PRO A 784 -5.19 21.20 -21.28
C PRO A 784 -4.61 21.32 -19.88
N ILE A 785 -5.30 20.73 -18.88
CA ILE A 785 -4.85 20.76 -17.50
C ILE A 785 -3.58 19.92 -17.33
N GLY A 786 -3.54 18.74 -17.93
CA GLY A 786 -2.37 17.87 -17.91
C GLY A 786 -1.14 18.49 -18.61
N ILE A 787 -1.34 19.27 -19.68
CA ILE A 787 -0.26 20.03 -20.33
C ILE A 787 0.25 21.13 -19.38
N HIS A 788 -0.65 21.85 -18.74
CA HIS A 788 -0.28 22.92 -17.80
C HIS A 788 0.52 22.38 -16.59
N ASP A 789 0.12 21.24 -16.04
CA ASP A 789 0.79 20.61 -14.89
C ASP A 789 2.03 19.77 -15.31
N GLY A 790 2.42 19.79 -16.58
CA GLY A 790 3.62 19.08 -17.09
C GLY A 790 3.47 17.57 -17.17
N MET A 791 2.25 17.05 -17.12
CA MET A 791 1.97 15.60 -17.20
C MET A 791 2.04 15.09 -18.66
N PHE A 792 1.83 15.95 -19.66
CA PHE A 792 1.86 15.60 -21.07
C PHE A 792 3.04 16.23 -21.82
#